data_af3045d41f1026d67c7de0aec0a1213d
#
_entry.id   af3045d41f1026d67c7de0aec0a1213d
#
_cell.length_a   1.000
_cell.length_b   1.000
_cell.length_c   1.000
_cell.angle_alpha   90.00
_cell.angle_beta   90.00
_cell.angle_gamma   90.00
#
_symmetry.space_group_name_H-M   'P 1'
#
loop_
_entity.id
_entity.type
_entity.pdbx_description
1 polymer ?
#
loop_
_entity_poly.entity_id
_entity_poly.type
_entity_poly.pdbx_seq_one_letter_code
_entity_poly.pdbx_strand_id
1 'polypeptide(L)'
;MKKRVFSTLTTLALSLSLAFGQESPSEEDFYKIVTPPVPEGVLLEVGGMVTLPDGRLAVATRRGDVWMLDNPSGPKPYFRKFASGLHEILGLAYQNGALICAQRGELTKLIDKDHDGKADTYETIYAWPLSAHYHEYSFGPKIAPDGSFFVSGNVAFGDEEWWAGESRRPLRGWIFKISPEGQMEPWATGVRSPCGLGMIDGELFYDDNQGDWIGSGGIWHAKKGAFMGHPAGLKWANALPGSPIKITQEQVYATVDPRKTRDKNGNAIKPENVQNEKFLTLADMKKKYPETQLPAVWLPHGILGVSNAEIIADQTNGNFGPFNGQLFVGDQGQSKVMRVFLEKVKGEYQGAAFDFRSGFQSGVLRMAWANDGGSLYIGETNRGWGSAGDANQGLQRLVWTGKTPFEMKAVRAMPDGFEVEFTLPVDKKSAQNLASYAIRSFTYKYHPVYGSPTVNEAKCAVKGVKVSEDGLKARIIVDNLRETYLHEIKLDGLRSAGLYWSLVHPTAYYTLNQIPDGEKLKLTEVSTKSTAVPTKTTETKTTAKAATGKVPTFEEVKPLLAKNTCLACHAVDKRQVGPAYTEVAKRKYSNEKIVELIYNPKPQNWPDYATPMAPMPQVPRDEALKIAAWINSLAPKSAPKP
;
A
#
# COMPACT_ATOMS: atom_id res chain seq x y z
N MET A 1 55.02 -72.41 14.89
CA MET A 1 54.91 -71.39 13.79
C MET A 1 53.46 -71.14 13.52
N LYS A 2 52.92 -70.00 14.01
CA LYS A 2 51.51 -69.56 13.78
C LYS A 2 51.53 -68.34 12.86
N LYS A 3 50.98 -68.48 11.66
CA LYS A 3 50.77 -67.35 10.71
C LYS A 3 49.57 -66.53 11.17
N ARG A 4 49.78 -65.21 11.37
CA ARG A 4 48.72 -64.25 11.56
C ARG A 4 48.32 -63.68 10.19
N VAL A 5 47.06 -63.84 9.84
CA VAL A 5 46.43 -63.19 8.68
C VAL A 5 45.87 -61.83 9.16
N PHE A 6 46.36 -60.72 8.56
CA PHE A 6 45.80 -59.40 8.73
C PHE A 6 44.68 -59.24 7.72
N SER A 7 43.46 -59.04 8.21
CA SER A 7 42.29 -58.64 7.40
C SER A 7 42.15 -57.12 7.45
N THR A 8 42.36 -56.49 6.32
CA THR A 8 42.16 -55.04 6.14
C THR A 8 40.69 -54.80 5.84
N LEU A 9 39.92 -54.24 6.80
CA LEU A 9 38.57 -53.68 6.56
C LEU A 9 38.70 -52.28 5.95
N THR A 10 38.31 -52.15 4.70
CA THR A 10 38.16 -50.87 4.02
C THR A 10 36.75 -50.33 4.33
N THR A 11 36.65 -49.35 5.22
CA THR A 11 35.40 -48.65 5.54
C THR A 11 35.12 -47.64 4.44
N LEU A 12 34.14 -47.92 3.59
CA LEU A 12 33.63 -47.01 2.60
C LEU A 12 32.67 -46.04 3.32
N ALA A 13 33.13 -44.83 3.62
CA ALA A 13 32.28 -43.76 4.15
C ALA A 13 31.43 -43.21 3.01
N LEU A 14 30.16 -43.62 2.93
CA LEU A 14 29.16 -42.99 2.09
C LEU A 14 28.78 -41.65 2.75
N SER A 15 29.35 -40.55 2.26
CA SER A 15 28.87 -39.19 2.57
C SER A 15 27.55 -38.97 1.85
N LEU A 16 26.41 -39.24 2.51
CA LEU A 16 25.12 -38.73 2.13
C LEU A 16 25.14 -37.20 2.37
N SER A 17 25.39 -36.45 1.33
CA SER A 17 25.09 -35.02 1.31
C SER A 17 23.56 -34.87 1.33
N LEU A 18 22.99 -34.74 2.51
CA LEU A 18 21.63 -34.22 2.69
C LEU A 18 21.65 -32.77 2.19
N ALA A 19 21.29 -32.59 0.93
CA ALA A 19 20.91 -31.26 0.42
C ALA A 19 19.60 -30.87 1.14
N PHE A 20 19.73 -30.35 2.36
CA PHE A 20 18.67 -29.53 2.92
C PHE A 20 18.51 -28.37 1.95
N GLY A 21 17.40 -28.30 1.23
CA GLY A 21 17.02 -27.12 0.48
C GLY A 21 16.97 -25.98 1.48
N GLN A 22 17.95 -25.07 1.42
CA GLN A 22 18.00 -23.89 2.27
C GLN A 22 16.73 -23.11 1.99
N GLU A 23 15.86 -22.92 3.00
CA GLU A 23 14.68 -22.08 2.86
C GLU A 23 15.13 -20.69 2.42
N SER A 24 14.41 -20.11 1.46
CA SER A 24 14.69 -18.73 1.04
C SER A 24 14.37 -17.81 2.21
N PRO A 25 15.25 -16.82 2.49
CA PRO A 25 15.00 -15.86 3.58
C PRO A 25 13.69 -15.09 3.41
N SER A 26 13.11 -14.68 4.52
CA SER A 26 11.90 -13.86 4.61
C SER A 26 12.23 -12.38 4.82
N GLU A 27 11.21 -11.52 4.79
CA GLU A 27 11.34 -10.07 5.08
C GLU A 27 12.08 -9.82 6.39
N GLU A 28 11.80 -10.61 7.43
CA GLU A 28 12.33 -10.45 8.79
C GLU A 28 13.86 -10.69 8.87
N ASP A 29 14.41 -11.49 7.98
CA ASP A 29 15.87 -11.73 7.92
C ASP A 29 16.65 -10.48 7.49
N PHE A 30 15.97 -9.56 6.80
CA PHE A 30 16.56 -8.34 6.22
C PHE A 30 16.14 -7.06 6.95
N TYR A 31 14.89 -6.98 7.40
CA TYR A 31 14.33 -5.81 8.06
C TYR A 31 13.59 -6.21 9.33
N LYS A 32 14.17 -5.90 10.48
CA LYS A 32 13.58 -6.22 11.79
C LYS A 32 12.67 -5.10 12.29
N ILE A 33 11.51 -5.49 12.80
CA ILE A 33 10.61 -4.61 13.53
C ILE A 33 11.02 -4.62 15.01
N VAL A 34 11.32 -3.44 15.55
CA VAL A 34 11.70 -3.24 16.96
C VAL A 34 10.61 -2.40 17.63
N THR A 35 10.06 -2.88 18.74
CA THR A 35 9.04 -2.15 19.51
C THR A 35 9.69 -1.54 20.75
N PRO A 36 9.89 -0.19 20.79
CA PRO A 36 10.39 0.48 21.97
C PRO A 36 9.33 0.46 23.09
N PRO A 37 9.74 0.44 24.37
CA PRO A 37 8.80 0.55 25.46
C PRO A 37 8.12 1.92 25.46
N VAL A 38 6.80 1.91 25.57
CA VAL A 38 5.97 3.11 25.73
C VAL A 38 5.52 3.19 27.20
N PRO A 39 5.68 4.33 27.89
CA PRO A 39 5.25 4.47 29.28
C PRO A 39 3.75 4.22 29.45
N GLU A 40 3.36 3.70 30.62
CA GLU A 40 1.96 3.51 30.97
C GLU A 40 1.21 4.86 30.92
N GLY A 41 0.01 4.86 30.35
CA GLY A 41 -0.83 6.05 30.19
C GLY A 41 -0.51 6.90 28.96
N VAL A 42 0.55 6.62 28.20
CA VAL A 42 0.85 7.27 26.93
C VAL A 42 0.11 6.54 25.82
N LEU A 43 -0.88 7.21 25.21
CA LEU A 43 -1.68 6.67 24.12
C LEU A 43 -1.19 7.24 22.78
N LEU A 44 -0.45 6.42 22.04
CA LEU A 44 0.16 6.81 20.76
C LEU A 44 -0.72 6.41 19.55
N GLU A 45 -1.92 6.96 19.47
CA GLU A 45 -2.67 6.97 18.20
C GLU A 45 -1.98 7.98 17.26
N VAL A 46 -0.89 7.54 16.60
CA VAL A 46 0.00 8.45 15.89
C VAL A 46 -0.71 9.09 14.70
N GLY A 47 -0.68 10.41 14.63
CA GLY A 47 -1.21 11.20 13.52
C GLY A 47 -0.15 12.04 12.79
N GLY A 48 0.98 12.33 13.44
CA GLY A 48 2.11 13.05 12.84
C GLY A 48 3.43 12.69 13.50
N MET A 49 4.51 12.69 12.73
CA MET A 49 5.87 12.47 13.26
C MET A 49 6.89 13.31 12.51
N VAL A 50 7.89 13.79 13.23
CA VAL A 50 9.06 14.42 12.63
C VAL A 50 10.29 14.25 13.54
N THR A 51 11.42 13.89 12.94
CA THR A 51 12.71 13.86 13.63
C THR A 51 13.33 15.25 13.60
N LEU A 52 13.75 15.75 14.77
CA LEU A 52 14.37 17.06 14.92
C LEU A 52 15.86 16.99 14.58
N PRO A 53 16.51 18.13 14.25
CA PRO A 53 17.94 18.15 13.95
C PRO A 53 18.85 17.64 15.07
N ASP A 54 18.41 17.71 16.31
CA ASP A 54 19.13 17.21 17.50
C ASP A 54 18.91 15.71 17.77
N GLY A 55 18.14 15.01 16.93
CA GLY A 55 17.89 13.57 17.03
C GLY A 55 16.67 13.19 17.85
N ARG A 56 15.99 14.14 18.48
CA ARG A 56 14.72 13.87 19.13
C ARG A 56 13.62 13.55 18.10
N LEU A 57 12.65 12.77 18.52
CA LEU A 57 11.46 12.47 17.71
C LEU A 57 10.24 13.16 18.32
N ALA A 58 9.60 14.03 17.56
CA ALA A 58 8.30 14.58 17.92
C ALA A 58 7.19 13.67 17.35
N VAL A 59 6.23 13.30 18.19
CA VAL A 59 5.09 12.43 17.86
C VAL A 59 3.80 13.12 18.23
N ALA A 60 3.00 13.47 17.23
CA ALA A 60 1.66 14.01 17.44
C ALA A 60 0.63 12.88 17.40
N THR A 61 -0.38 12.99 18.26
CA THR A 61 -1.44 11.98 18.37
C THR A 61 -2.77 12.49 17.84
N ARG A 62 -3.60 11.60 17.37
CA ARG A 62 -4.99 11.91 16.97
C ARG A 62 -5.85 12.35 18.16
N ARG A 63 -5.35 12.20 19.40
CA ARG A 63 -5.99 12.71 20.63
C ARG A 63 -5.65 14.16 20.95
N GLY A 64 -4.77 14.78 20.16
CA GLY A 64 -4.40 16.19 20.32
C GLY A 64 -3.23 16.45 21.26
N ASP A 65 -2.44 15.43 21.58
CA ASP A 65 -1.18 15.56 22.29
C ASP A 65 0.00 15.54 21.32
N VAL A 66 1.06 16.28 21.66
CA VAL A 66 2.37 16.18 21.02
C VAL A 66 3.39 15.73 22.07
N TRP A 67 4.06 14.64 21.79
CA TRP A 67 5.11 14.07 22.63
C TRP A 67 6.48 14.31 22.03
N MET A 68 7.46 14.66 22.85
CA MET A 68 8.86 14.73 22.49
C MET A 68 9.58 13.53 23.10
N LEU A 69 10.26 12.76 22.26
CA LEU A 69 11.03 11.59 22.66
C LEU A 69 12.51 11.91 22.62
N ASP A 70 13.16 11.86 23.78
CA ASP A 70 14.62 11.90 23.88
C ASP A 70 15.16 10.48 23.69
N ASN A 71 16.27 10.35 22.96
CA ASN A 71 16.90 9.08 22.65
C ASN A 71 15.93 8.03 22.06
N PRO A 72 15.18 8.38 20.99
CA PRO A 72 14.08 7.53 20.48
C PRO A 72 14.57 6.18 19.92
N SER A 73 15.83 6.06 19.51
CA SER A 73 16.46 4.80 19.06
C SER A 73 17.05 3.96 20.19
N GLY A 74 17.11 4.51 21.41
CA GLY A 74 17.66 3.81 22.57
C GLY A 74 16.73 2.74 23.14
N PRO A 75 17.22 1.93 24.11
CA PRO A 75 16.43 0.86 24.69
C PRO A 75 15.30 1.36 25.61
N LYS A 76 15.37 2.60 26.07
CA LYS A 76 14.37 3.26 26.93
C LYS A 76 14.23 4.72 26.50
N PRO A 77 13.43 5.04 25.48
CA PRO A 77 13.13 6.42 25.12
C PRO A 77 12.46 7.16 26.26
N TYR A 78 12.80 8.43 26.45
CA TYR A 78 12.16 9.28 27.45
C TYR A 78 11.09 10.16 26.80
N PHE A 79 9.84 10.01 27.26
CA PHE A 79 8.69 10.72 26.70
C PHE A 79 8.36 11.95 27.53
N ARG A 80 8.32 13.12 26.90
CA ARG A 80 7.85 14.36 27.48
C ARG A 80 6.67 14.89 26.70
N LYS A 81 5.62 15.33 27.38
CA LYS A 81 4.48 15.99 26.72
C LYS A 81 4.90 17.42 26.37
N PHE A 82 4.94 17.73 25.09
CA PHE A 82 5.30 19.04 24.55
C PHE A 82 4.09 19.96 24.40
N ALA A 83 2.96 19.45 23.89
CA ALA A 83 1.72 20.20 23.69
C ALA A 83 0.50 19.31 23.90
N SER A 84 -0.66 19.92 24.17
CA SER A 84 -1.94 19.21 24.32
C SER A 84 -3.13 20.10 23.98
N GLY A 85 -4.33 19.53 23.89
CA GLY A 85 -5.56 20.28 23.61
C GLY A 85 -5.77 20.61 22.13
N LEU A 86 -5.02 19.99 21.24
CA LEU A 86 -5.14 20.17 19.79
C LEU A 86 -6.23 19.27 19.20
N HIS A 87 -6.78 19.65 18.05
CA HIS A 87 -7.91 18.96 17.45
C HIS A 87 -7.47 17.96 16.36
N GLU A 88 -7.29 16.70 16.76
CA GLU A 88 -7.00 15.55 15.87
C GLU A 88 -5.89 15.83 14.84
N ILE A 89 -4.66 15.87 15.33
CA ILE A 89 -3.49 16.18 14.52
C ILE A 89 -3.24 15.03 13.53
N LEU A 90 -3.11 15.33 12.22
CA LEU A 90 -2.83 14.36 11.17
C LEU A 90 -1.64 14.76 10.29
N GLY A 91 -0.64 15.30 10.94
CA GLY A 91 0.66 15.57 10.38
C GLY A 91 1.44 16.56 11.23
N LEU A 92 2.77 16.47 11.14
CA LEU A 92 3.71 17.25 11.91
C LEU A 92 4.94 17.55 11.07
N ALA A 93 5.39 18.79 11.12
CA ALA A 93 6.64 19.22 10.52
C ALA A 93 7.44 20.07 11.51
N TYR A 94 8.74 20.22 11.26
CA TYR A 94 9.62 21.10 12.04
C TYR A 94 10.24 22.14 11.12
N GLN A 95 10.11 23.40 11.48
CA GLN A 95 10.71 24.51 10.74
C GLN A 95 11.09 25.65 11.68
N ASN A 96 12.31 26.17 11.54
CA ASN A 96 12.79 27.36 12.23
C ASN A 96 12.57 27.33 13.76
N GLY A 97 12.84 26.20 14.40
CA GLY A 97 12.74 26.05 15.86
C GLY A 97 11.32 25.74 16.37
N ALA A 98 10.32 25.65 15.50
CA ALA A 98 8.93 25.39 15.89
C ALA A 98 8.40 24.10 15.26
N LEU A 99 7.41 23.48 15.91
CA LEU A 99 6.60 22.41 15.33
C LEU A 99 5.38 23.01 14.64
N ILE A 100 5.09 22.52 13.43
CA ILE A 100 3.92 22.93 12.64
C ILE A 100 3.02 21.71 12.50
N CYS A 101 1.76 21.80 12.92
CA CYS A 101 0.81 20.69 12.86
C CYS A 101 -0.45 21.05 12.07
N ALA A 102 -0.93 20.08 11.27
CA ALA A 102 -2.24 20.17 10.65
C ALA A 102 -3.29 19.55 11.58
N GLN A 103 -4.19 20.39 12.08
CA GLN A 103 -5.39 20.00 12.79
C GLN A 103 -6.55 19.84 11.81
N ARG A 104 -7.75 19.44 12.26
CA ARG A 104 -8.93 19.34 11.39
C ARG A 104 -9.26 20.63 10.67
N GLY A 105 -9.15 21.77 11.34
CA GLY A 105 -9.62 23.09 10.87
C GLY A 105 -8.54 24.13 10.70
N GLU A 106 -7.27 23.83 11.00
CA GLU A 106 -6.23 24.84 10.91
C GLU A 106 -4.82 24.23 10.83
N LEU A 107 -3.90 25.04 10.33
CA LEU A 107 -2.46 24.86 10.43
C LEU A 107 -1.95 25.67 11.62
N THR A 108 -1.37 25.01 12.60
CA THR A 108 -0.96 25.61 13.88
C THR A 108 0.54 25.48 14.08
N LYS A 109 1.17 26.57 14.51
CA LYS A 109 2.57 26.63 14.90
C LYS A 109 2.68 26.57 16.42
N LEU A 110 3.50 25.65 16.92
CA LEU A 110 3.73 25.42 18.35
C LEU A 110 5.15 25.89 18.69
N ILE A 111 5.27 26.83 19.62
CA ILE A 111 6.51 27.49 19.98
C ILE A 111 6.76 27.32 21.48
N ASP A 112 7.96 26.85 21.83
CA ASP A 112 8.53 26.82 23.16
C ASP A 112 9.46 28.04 23.28
N LYS A 113 8.99 29.10 23.96
CA LYS A 113 9.71 30.40 24.03
C LYS A 113 10.74 30.46 25.14
N ASP A 114 10.47 29.81 26.25
CA ASP A 114 11.31 29.81 27.43
C ASP A 114 12.24 28.59 27.51
N HIS A 115 12.12 27.67 26.53
CA HIS A 115 12.91 26.44 26.38
C HIS A 115 12.76 25.45 27.56
N ASP A 116 11.59 25.41 28.17
CA ASP A 116 11.28 24.44 29.25
C ASP A 116 10.89 23.05 28.69
N GLY A 117 10.76 22.93 27.38
CA GLY A 117 10.38 21.69 26.69
C GLY A 117 8.87 21.52 26.52
N LYS A 118 8.10 22.60 26.65
CA LYS A 118 6.66 22.67 26.39
C LYS A 118 6.34 23.85 25.49
N ALA A 119 5.25 23.74 24.74
CA ALA A 119 4.77 24.83 23.91
C ALA A 119 4.05 25.89 24.75
N ASP A 120 4.58 27.12 24.75
CA ASP A 120 3.95 28.31 25.36
C ASP A 120 2.94 28.97 24.46
N THR A 121 3.14 28.85 23.15
CA THR A 121 2.37 29.57 22.15
C THR A 121 1.84 28.61 21.10
N TYR A 122 0.55 28.76 20.82
CA TYR A 122 -0.20 28.08 19.77
C TYR A 122 -0.67 29.16 18.80
N GLU A 123 0.01 29.29 17.67
CA GLU A 123 -0.25 30.32 16.67
C GLU A 123 -0.95 29.72 15.45
N THR A 124 -2.17 30.16 15.15
CA THR A 124 -2.84 29.77 13.92
C THR A 124 -2.21 30.45 12.72
N ILE A 125 -1.57 29.69 11.83
CA ILE A 125 -1.03 30.19 10.57
C ILE A 125 -2.17 30.43 9.57
N TYR A 126 -3.08 29.45 9.42
CA TYR A 126 -4.24 29.54 8.55
C TYR A 126 -5.35 28.60 9.00
N ALA A 127 -6.60 29.06 8.98
CA ALA A 127 -7.78 28.27 9.32
C ALA A 127 -8.69 28.05 8.11
N TRP A 128 -9.32 26.89 8.04
CA TRP A 128 -10.28 26.52 6.99
C TRP A 128 -11.60 26.01 7.57
N PRO A 129 -12.72 26.15 6.82
CA PRO A 129 -14.02 25.79 7.33
C PRO A 129 -14.22 24.29 7.49
N LEU A 130 -15.04 23.93 8.49
CA LEU A 130 -15.47 22.56 8.79
C LEU A 130 -16.98 22.42 8.60
N SER A 131 -17.46 21.24 8.22
CA SER A 131 -18.88 20.87 8.24
C SER A 131 -19.27 20.01 9.44
N ALA A 132 -18.32 19.73 10.34
CA ALA A 132 -18.44 18.82 11.48
C ALA A 132 -18.64 17.33 11.08
N HIS A 133 -18.45 16.95 9.82
CA HIS A 133 -18.49 15.57 9.42
C HIS A 133 -17.23 14.82 9.89
N TYR A 134 -17.38 13.60 10.44
CA TYR A 134 -16.26 12.83 11.02
C TYR A 134 -15.13 12.55 10.03
N HIS A 135 -15.43 12.40 8.73
CA HIS A 135 -14.46 12.07 7.69
C HIS A 135 -13.72 13.29 7.11
N GLU A 136 -14.04 14.51 7.52
CA GLU A 136 -13.32 15.71 7.08
C GLU A 136 -11.97 15.86 7.78
N TYR A 137 -11.05 14.97 7.47
CA TYR A 137 -9.66 15.06 7.93
C TYR A 137 -8.89 16.13 7.14
N SER A 138 -7.76 16.58 7.69
CA SER A 138 -6.77 17.41 7.00
C SER A 138 -5.39 16.83 7.24
N PHE A 139 -4.59 16.63 6.19
CA PHE A 139 -3.29 16.00 6.25
C PHE A 139 -2.19 16.95 5.81
N GLY A 140 -0.99 16.72 6.29
CA GLY A 140 0.17 17.57 6.16
C GLY A 140 0.58 18.17 7.51
N PRO A 141 1.41 19.22 7.54
CA PRO A 141 1.99 19.88 6.39
C PRO A 141 3.18 19.13 5.80
N LYS A 142 3.42 19.34 4.50
CA LYS A 142 4.72 19.06 3.87
C LYS A 142 5.35 20.39 3.47
N ILE A 143 6.59 20.59 3.87
CA ILE A 143 7.32 21.84 3.61
C ILE A 143 7.80 21.84 2.17
N ALA A 144 7.40 22.87 1.42
CA ALA A 144 7.85 23.12 0.06
C ALA A 144 9.27 23.74 0.05
N PRO A 145 10.00 23.72 -1.09
CA PRO A 145 11.34 24.33 -1.19
C PRO A 145 11.39 25.83 -0.87
N ASP A 146 10.28 26.54 -1.03
CA ASP A 146 10.15 27.97 -0.68
C ASP A 146 9.74 28.23 0.78
N GLY A 147 9.66 27.18 1.60
CA GLY A 147 9.29 27.24 3.02
C GLY A 147 7.78 27.26 3.27
N SER A 148 6.94 27.27 2.24
CA SER A 148 5.48 27.16 2.37
C SER A 148 5.05 25.73 2.76
N PHE A 149 3.80 25.56 3.12
CA PHE A 149 3.21 24.33 3.61
C PHE A 149 2.14 23.79 2.68
N PHE A 150 2.28 22.55 2.21
CA PHE A 150 1.20 21.85 1.53
C PHE A 150 0.31 21.12 2.54
N VAL A 151 -0.98 21.30 2.40
CA VAL A 151 -2.03 20.65 3.20
C VAL A 151 -3.09 20.10 2.26
N SER A 152 -3.72 18.99 2.64
CA SER A 152 -4.84 18.40 1.92
C SER A 152 -6.06 18.26 2.81
N GLY A 153 -7.26 18.37 2.23
CA GLY A 153 -8.54 18.18 2.92
C GLY A 153 -9.34 17.05 2.31
N ASN A 154 -9.73 16.06 3.13
CA ASN A 154 -10.66 15.00 2.71
C ASN A 154 -12.02 15.55 2.35
N VAL A 155 -12.74 14.82 1.49
CA VAL A 155 -14.20 14.99 1.34
C VAL A 155 -14.95 14.41 2.53
N ALA A 156 -16.14 14.95 2.82
CA ALA A 156 -17.13 14.29 3.67
C ALA A 156 -17.77 13.11 2.91
N PHE A 157 -18.66 12.38 3.59
CA PHE A 157 -19.61 11.47 2.93
C PHE A 157 -21.00 12.06 2.95
N GLY A 158 -21.85 11.61 2.02
CA GLY A 158 -23.27 11.95 2.01
C GLY A 158 -23.98 11.42 3.25
N ASP A 159 -24.97 12.14 3.75
CA ASP A 159 -25.72 11.71 4.95
C ASP A 159 -26.52 10.44 4.71
N GLU A 160 -27.05 10.27 3.50
CA GLU A 160 -27.81 9.08 3.09
C GLU A 160 -26.93 8.02 2.43
N GLU A 161 -25.73 8.43 1.96
CA GLU A 161 -24.86 7.63 1.10
C GLU A 161 -23.42 7.73 1.60
N TRP A 162 -23.11 7.02 2.68
CA TRP A 162 -21.78 7.03 3.31
C TRP A 162 -20.62 6.71 2.36
N TRP A 163 -20.89 6.10 1.22
CA TRP A 163 -19.92 5.73 0.19
C TRP A 163 -19.65 6.87 -0.81
N ALA A 164 -20.55 7.84 -0.94
CA ALA A 164 -20.41 8.95 -1.89
C ALA A 164 -19.64 10.11 -1.26
N GLY A 165 -18.50 10.45 -1.82
CA GLY A 165 -17.71 11.59 -1.38
C GLY A 165 -18.39 12.91 -1.69
N GLU A 166 -18.53 13.80 -0.69
CA GLU A 166 -19.15 15.09 -0.80
C GLU A 166 -18.24 16.20 -0.25
N SER A 167 -18.02 17.23 -1.03
CA SER A 167 -17.33 18.43 -0.54
C SER A 167 -18.34 19.43 0.02
N ARG A 168 -18.49 19.45 1.35
CA ARG A 168 -19.49 20.29 2.05
C ARG A 168 -19.01 21.71 2.31
N ARG A 169 -17.68 21.91 2.35
CA ARG A 169 -17.04 23.20 2.62
C ARG A 169 -15.89 23.44 1.64
N PRO A 170 -15.53 24.73 1.38
CA PRO A 170 -14.32 25.04 0.59
C PRO A 170 -13.07 24.32 1.12
N LEU A 171 -12.13 24.03 0.22
CA LEU A 171 -10.89 23.30 0.48
C LEU A 171 -11.05 21.81 0.83
N ARG A 172 -12.27 21.25 0.85
CA ARG A 172 -12.51 19.81 0.96
C ARG A 172 -12.50 19.17 -0.43
N GLY A 173 -11.69 18.13 -0.59
CA GLY A 173 -11.34 17.54 -1.89
C GLY A 173 -10.25 18.31 -2.64
N TRP A 174 -9.40 19.07 -1.89
CA TRP A 174 -8.35 19.92 -2.42
C TRP A 174 -7.00 19.66 -1.74
N ILE A 175 -5.94 19.96 -2.49
CA ILE A 175 -4.61 20.26 -1.98
C ILE A 175 -4.40 21.77 -2.11
N PHE A 176 -3.90 22.41 -1.07
CA PHE A 176 -3.65 23.84 -1.04
C PHE A 176 -2.31 24.14 -0.36
N LYS A 177 -1.73 25.28 -0.74
CA LYS A 177 -0.43 25.74 -0.27
C LYS A 177 -0.62 26.95 0.63
N ILE A 178 0.09 27.01 1.75
CA ILE A 178 0.00 28.09 2.74
C ILE A 178 1.39 28.67 2.94
N SER A 179 1.57 29.98 2.76
CA SER A 179 2.84 30.62 3.08
C SER A 179 3.07 30.69 4.59
N PRO A 180 4.32 30.90 5.07
CA PRO A 180 4.60 31.10 6.49
C PRO A 180 3.82 32.28 7.11
N GLU A 181 3.42 33.27 6.30
CA GLU A 181 2.65 34.45 6.68
C GLU A 181 1.11 34.21 6.63
N GLY A 182 0.68 32.99 6.32
CA GLY A 182 -0.74 32.60 6.32
C GLY A 182 -1.49 32.93 5.04
N GLN A 183 -0.82 33.13 3.90
CA GLN A 183 -1.48 33.30 2.62
C GLN A 183 -1.76 31.94 1.97
N MET A 184 -3.03 31.65 1.69
CA MET A 184 -3.46 30.40 1.09
C MET A 184 -3.58 30.51 -0.43
N GLU A 185 -3.05 29.52 -1.13
CA GLU A 185 -3.13 29.32 -2.56
C GLU A 185 -3.80 27.97 -2.88
N PRO A 186 -4.93 27.93 -3.62
CA PRO A 186 -5.47 26.68 -4.14
C PRO A 186 -4.48 26.04 -5.12
N TRP A 187 -4.16 24.75 -4.94
CA TRP A 187 -3.13 24.10 -5.73
C TRP A 187 -3.68 23.10 -6.75
N ALA A 188 -4.40 22.09 -6.27
CA ALA A 188 -4.96 21.02 -7.07
C ALA A 188 -6.23 20.47 -6.42
N THR A 189 -7.10 19.81 -7.20
CA THR A 189 -8.33 19.21 -6.69
C THR A 189 -8.56 17.82 -7.26
N GLY A 190 -9.62 17.16 -6.80
CA GLY A 190 -9.95 15.80 -7.24
C GLY A 190 -9.40 14.72 -6.33
N VAL A 191 -9.00 15.09 -5.12
CA VAL A 191 -8.59 14.14 -4.07
C VAL A 191 -9.80 13.73 -3.24
N ARG A 192 -9.78 12.49 -2.74
CA ARG A 192 -10.85 11.91 -1.92
C ARG A 192 -10.44 11.73 -0.46
N SER A 193 -9.43 10.93 -0.21
CA SER A 193 -8.88 10.60 1.10
C SER A 193 -7.35 10.71 1.08
N PRO A 194 -6.78 11.88 0.79
CA PRO A 194 -5.36 12.09 0.52
C PRO A 194 -4.53 12.04 1.81
N CYS A 195 -4.34 10.87 2.39
CA CYS A 195 -3.68 10.69 3.68
C CYS A 195 -2.17 10.90 3.62
N GLY A 196 -1.52 10.40 2.57
CA GLY A 196 -0.08 10.54 2.37
C GLY A 196 0.25 11.72 1.46
N LEU A 197 1.12 12.61 1.94
CA LEU A 197 1.78 13.65 1.16
C LEU A 197 3.29 13.42 1.20
N GLY A 198 3.99 13.62 0.09
CA GLY A 198 5.44 13.50 0.00
C GLY A 198 6.05 14.62 -0.84
N MET A 199 7.13 15.24 -0.36
CA MET A 199 7.97 16.11 -1.17
C MET A 199 9.15 15.29 -1.71
N ILE A 200 9.22 15.12 -3.02
CA ILE A 200 10.23 14.30 -3.71
C ILE A 200 10.89 15.17 -4.76
N ASP A 201 12.20 15.38 -4.63
CA ASP A 201 12.99 16.24 -5.54
C ASP A 201 12.36 17.63 -5.77
N GLY A 202 11.74 18.20 -4.73
CA GLY A 202 11.07 19.49 -4.76
C GLY A 202 9.69 19.50 -5.41
N GLU A 203 9.16 18.34 -5.82
CA GLU A 203 7.82 18.18 -6.38
C GLU A 203 6.89 17.49 -5.36
N LEU A 204 5.60 17.85 -5.38
CA LEU A 204 4.61 17.31 -4.45
C LEU A 204 3.97 16.04 -5.02
N PHE A 205 3.96 15.00 -4.21
CA PHE A 205 3.19 13.77 -4.44
C PHE A 205 2.14 13.59 -3.35
N TYR A 206 1.07 12.90 -3.70
CA TYR A 206 0.08 12.44 -2.72
C TYR A 206 -0.41 11.04 -3.09
N ASP A 207 -0.92 10.32 -2.11
CA ASP A 207 -1.66 9.08 -2.34
C ASP A 207 -3.16 9.25 -2.08
N ASP A 208 -3.93 8.35 -2.67
CA ASP A 208 -5.36 8.22 -2.38
C ASP A 208 -5.73 6.75 -2.24
N ASN A 209 -6.83 6.51 -1.54
CA ASN A 209 -7.39 5.19 -1.32
C ASN A 209 -8.42 4.84 -2.39
N GLN A 210 -8.74 3.55 -2.52
CA GLN A 210 -9.92 3.15 -3.27
C GLN A 210 -11.18 3.81 -2.71
N GLY A 211 -12.05 4.29 -3.59
CA GLY A 211 -13.32 4.91 -3.22
C GLY A 211 -14.21 5.15 -4.44
N ASP A 212 -15.29 5.90 -4.26
CA ASP A 212 -16.05 6.40 -5.38
C ASP A 212 -15.16 7.30 -6.26
N TRP A 213 -15.25 7.17 -7.57
CA TRP A 213 -14.42 7.83 -8.59
C TRP A 213 -12.92 7.43 -8.57
N ILE A 214 -12.44 6.83 -7.51
CA ILE A 214 -11.06 6.34 -7.37
C ILE A 214 -11.08 4.81 -7.42
N GLY A 215 -10.80 4.24 -8.58
CA GLY A 215 -10.96 2.80 -8.84
C GLY A 215 -10.06 1.89 -8.02
N SER A 216 -8.89 2.36 -7.63
CA SER A 216 -7.92 1.67 -6.76
C SER A 216 -7.06 2.69 -6.03
N GLY A 217 -6.27 2.29 -5.05
CA GLY A 217 -5.24 3.14 -4.46
C GLY A 217 -4.16 3.52 -5.47
N GLY A 218 -3.49 4.64 -5.25
CA GLY A 218 -2.40 5.08 -6.12
C GLY A 218 -1.64 6.27 -5.57
N ILE A 219 -0.58 6.65 -6.28
CA ILE A 219 0.25 7.82 -6.01
C ILE A 219 0.22 8.74 -7.22
N TRP A 220 -0.04 10.02 -7.01
CA TRP A 220 -0.09 11.04 -8.06
C TRP A 220 0.97 12.11 -7.84
N HIS A 221 1.53 12.62 -8.93
CA HIS A 221 2.27 13.86 -8.93
C HIS A 221 1.27 15.03 -8.88
N ALA A 222 1.23 15.76 -7.78
CA ALA A 222 0.25 16.82 -7.53
C ALA A 222 0.69 18.15 -8.17
N LYS A 223 0.60 18.25 -9.49
CA LYS A 223 0.91 19.47 -10.25
C LYS A 223 -0.11 20.57 -9.94
N LYS A 224 0.34 21.83 -9.95
CA LYS A 224 -0.57 22.98 -9.84
C LYS A 224 -1.58 22.99 -10.97
N GLY A 225 -2.85 23.13 -10.65
CA GLY A 225 -3.96 23.11 -11.62
C GLY A 225 -4.43 21.72 -12.03
N ALA A 226 -3.88 20.65 -11.45
CA ALA A 226 -4.30 19.29 -11.77
C ALA A 226 -5.64 18.90 -11.14
N PHE A 227 -6.38 18.06 -11.88
CA PHE A 227 -7.56 17.35 -11.43
C PHE A 227 -7.23 15.86 -11.28
N MET A 228 -7.35 15.30 -10.06
CA MET A 228 -6.90 13.95 -9.73
C MET A 228 -7.97 12.86 -9.92
N GLY A 229 -9.22 13.25 -10.24
CA GLY A 229 -10.30 12.32 -10.58
C GLY A 229 -11.57 12.47 -9.76
N HIS A 230 -11.52 12.76 -8.46
CA HIS A 230 -12.75 12.87 -7.65
C HIS A 230 -13.46 14.24 -7.87
N PRO A 231 -14.72 14.27 -8.35
CA PRO A 231 -15.35 15.52 -8.79
C PRO A 231 -15.90 16.41 -7.67
N ALA A 232 -15.99 15.94 -6.41
CA ALA A 232 -16.68 16.67 -5.35
C ALA A 232 -16.08 18.05 -5.06
N GLY A 233 -14.75 18.20 -5.08
CA GLY A 233 -14.06 19.45 -4.82
C GLY A 233 -14.25 20.51 -5.93
N LEU A 234 -14.58 20.08 -7.16
CA LEU A 234 -14.72 20.96 -8.33
C LEU A 234 -15.80 22.05 -8.14
N LYS A 235 -16.82 21.79 -7.33
CA LYS A 235 -17.87 22.80 -7.06
C LYS A 235 -17.33 24.12 -6.49
N TRP A 236 -16.12 24.12 -5.93
CA TRP A 236 -15.46 25.30 -5.36
C TRP A 236 -14.44 25.94 -6.32
N ALA A 237 -14.18 25.34 -7.48
CA ALA A 237 -13.13 25.78 -8.38
C ALA A 237 -13.27 27.27 -8.78
N ASN A 238 -14.48 27.72 -9.07
CA ASN A 238 -14.75 29.11 -9.43
C ASN A 238 -14.93 30.03 -8.22
N ALA A 239 -15.15 29.48 -7.02
CA ALA A 239 -15.37 30.26 -5.80
C ALA A 239 -14.10 30.55 -5.01
N LEU A 240 -13.04 29.77 -5.22
CA LEU A 240 -11.76 29.95 -4.55
C LEU A 240 -10.91 30.99 -5.30
N PRO A 241 -10.53 32.10 -4.65
CA PRO A 241 -9.69 33.12 -5.28
C PRO A 241 -8.35 32.53 -5.75
N GLY A 242 -7.95 32.84 -6.99
CA GLY A 242 -6.70 32.36 -7.56
C GLY A 242 -6.70 30.88 -7.95
N SER A 243 -7.85 30.21 -7.98
CA SER A 243 -7.97 28.81 -8.37
C SER A 243 -7.38 28.56 -9.77
N PRO A 244 -6.43 27.62 -9.92
CA PRO A 244 -5.86 27.29 -11.21
C PRO A 244 -6.68 26.25 -12.00
N ILE A 245 -7.79 25.77 -11.44
CA ILE A 245 -8.60 24.68 -11.98
C ILE A 245 -9.53 25.21 -13.08
N LYS A 246 -9.54 24.54 -14.24
CA LYS A 246 -10.34 24.91 -15.41
C LYS A 246 -11.53 23.98 -15.66
N ILE A 247 -11.37 22.69 -15.31
CA ILE A 247 -12.46 21.70 -15.45
C ILE A 247 -13.55 21.97 -14.42
N THR A 248 -14.81 21.77 -14.81
CA THR A 248 -15.97 21.94 -13.92
C THR A 248 -16.62 20.60 -13.55
N GLN A 249 -17.39 20.59 -12.47
CA GLN A 249 -18.13 19.41 -12.03
C GLN A 249 -19.16 18.98 -13.08
N GLU A 250 -19.84 19.95 -13.71
CA GLU A 250 -20.83 19.73 -14.78
C GLU A 250 -20.19 19.05 -15.99
N GLN A 251 -18.97 19.42 -16.37
CA GLN A 251 -18.24 18.78 -17.46
C GLN A 251 -17.93 17.32 -17.15
N VAL A 252 -17.53 17.01 -15.91
CA VAL A 252 -17.31 15.63 -15.47
C VAL A 252 -18.63 14.85 -15.53
N TYR A 253 -19.71 15.40 -14.99
CA TYR A 253 -21.01 14.71 -14.92
C TYR A 253 -21.69 14.58 -16.30
N ALA A 254 -21.41 15.49 -17.23
CA ALA A 254 -21.83 15.35 -18.63
C ALA A 254 -21.04 14.28 -19.38
N THR A 255 -19.88 13.89 -18.88
CA THR A 255 -19.00 12.88 -19.49
C THR A 255 -19.20 11.48 -18.88
N VAL A 256 -19.37 11.41 -17.57
CA VAL A 256 -19.62 10.18 -16.81
C VAL A 256 -20.88 10.38 -15.98
N ASP A 257 -21.88 9.52 -16.20
CA ASP A 257 -23.12 9.56 -15.42
C ASP A 257 -22.82 9.42 -13.91
N PRO A 258 -23.14 10.44 -13.09
CA PRO A 258 -22.91 10.40 -11.64
C PRO A 258 -23.86 9.43 -10.91
N ARG A 259 -24.83 8.82 -11.61
CA ARG A 259 -25.80 7.84 -11.07
C ARG A 259 -26.50 8.33 -9.81
N LYS A 260 -26.88 9.59 -9.77
CA LYS A 260 -27.63 10.21 -8.67
C LYS A 260 -29.14 9.89 -8.76
N THR A 261 -29.48 8.62 -8.87
CA THR A 261 -30.89 8.17 -8.93
C THR A 261 -31.46 8.02 -7.53
N ARG A 262 -32.78 8.30 -7.41
CA ARG A 262 -33.54 8.08 -6.19
C ARG A 262 -34.68 7.12 -6.44
N ASP A 263 -35.09 6.39 -5.42
CA ASP A 263 -36.28 5.53 -5.45
C ASP A 263 -37.58 6.38 -5.40
N LYS A 264 -38.72 5.71 -5.49
CA LYS A 264 -40.03 6.36 -5.42
C LYS A 264 -40.32 7.09 -4.10
N ASN A 265 -39.55 6.80 -3.06
CA ASN A 265 -39.65 7.44 -1.74
C ASN A 265 -38.65 8.58 -1.56
N GLY A 266 -37.83 8.87 -2.59
CA GLY A 266 -36.79 9.89 -2.56
C GLY A 266 -35.45 9.45 -1.96
N ASN A 267 -35.28 8.16 -1.62
CA ASN A 267 -34.02 7.65 -1.09
C ASN A 267 -33.01 7.45 -2.21
N ALA A 268 -31.76 7.72 -1.93
CA ALA A 268 -30.67 7.49 -2.88
C ALA A 268 -30.48 5.99 -3.16
N ILE A 269 -30.33 5.65 -4.44
CA ILE A 269 -30.02 4.29 -4.87
C ILE A 269 -28.50 4.18 -5.05
N LYS A 270 -27.85 3.31 -4.28
CA LYS A 270 -26.42 3.02 -4.41
C LYS A 270 -26.11 2.56 -5.82
N PRO A 271 -25.19 3.19 -6.55
CA PRO A 271 -24.80 2.75 -7.87
C PRO A 271 -24.10 1.38 -7.81
N GLU A 272 -24.41 0.54 -8.78
CA GLU A 272 -23.84 -0.80 -8.90
C GLU A 272 -22.77 -0.85 -9.98
N ASN A 273 -21.83 -1.77 -9.81
CA ASN A 273 -20.83 -2.06 -10.82
C ASN A 273 -21.42 -3.02 -11.88
N VAL A 274 -22.04 -2.42 -12.91
CA VAL A 274 -22.66 -3.19 -13.99
C VAL A 274 -21.58 -3.88 -14.83
N GLN A 275 -21.67 -5.20 -14.96
CA GLN A 275 -20.81 -5.97 -15.86
C GLN A 275 -21.12 -5.60 -17.31
N ASN A 276 -20.32 -5.52 -18.23
CA ASN A 276 -20.55 -5.25 -19.66
C ASN A 276 -21.09 -3.83 -19.97
N GLU A 277 -21.08 -2.89 -19.03
CA GLU A 277 -21.36 -1.50 -19.37
C GLU A 277 -20.21 -0.88 -20.17
N LYS A 278 -20.54 0.08 -21.04
CA LYS A 278 -19.53 0.95 -21.64
C LYS A 278 -19.02 1.89 -20.55
N PHE A 279 -17.74 1.79 -20.22
CA PHE A 279 -17.10 2.63 -19.20
C PHE A 279 -16.00 3.49 -19.80
N LEU A 280 -15.60 4.52 -19.07
CA LEU A 280 -14.41 5.31 -19.30
C LEU A 280 -13.34 4.97 -18.25
N THR A 281 -12.10 5.26 -18.63
CA THR A 281 -10.94 5.21 -17.71
C THR A 281 -10.49 6.63 -17.39
N LEU A 282 -9.65 6.81 -16.37
CA LEU A 282 -9.07 8.11 -16.09
C LEU A 282 -8.21 8.63 -17.25
N ALA A 283 -7.62 7.73 -18.04
CA ALA A 283 -6.89 8.07 -19.26
C ALA A 283 -7.81 8.65 -20.37
N ASP A 284 -9.06 8.18 -20.45
CA ASP A 284 -10.04 8.76 -21.40
C ASP A 284 -10.48 10.15 -20.92
N MET A 285 -10.55 10.38 -19.63
CA MET A 285 -10.77 11.72 -19.05
C MET A 285 -9.61 12.66 -19.39
N LYS A 286 -8.35 12.21 -19.27
CA LYS A 286 -7.16 13.01 -19.63
C LYS A 286 -7.14 13.40 -21.10
N LYS A 287 -7.55 12.51 -21.99
CA LYS A 287 -7.67 12.83 -23.44
C LYS A 287 -8.66 13.95 -23.71
N LYS A 288 -9.75 13.98 -22.93
CA LYS A 288 -10.81 14.99 -23.09
C LYS A 288 -10.52 16.27 -22.30
N TYR A 289 -9.93 16.13 -21.12
CA TYR A 289 -9.58 17.21 -20.17
C TYR A 289 -8.11 17.05 -19.78
N PRO A 290 -7.18 17.73 -20.46
CA PRO A 290 -5.72 17.55 -20.30
C PRO A 290 -5.20 17.80 -18.88
N GLU A 291 -5.89 18.62 -18.08
CA GLU A 291 -5.58 18.86 -16.68
C GLU A 291 -5.83 17.64 -15.76
N THR A 292 -6.51 16.60 -16.26
CA THR A 292 -6.66 15.35 -15.53
C THR A 292 -5.30 14.68 -15.35
N GLN A 293 -4.88 14.49 -14.11
CA GLN A 293 -3.61 13.86 -13.78
C GLN A 293 -3.80 12.35 -13.57
N LEU A 294 -3.04 11.55 -14.31
CA LEU A 294 -2.99 10.11 -14.09
C LEU A 294 -2.13 9.79 -12.86
N PRO A 295 -2.39 8.69 -12.15
CA PRO A 295 -1.47 8.22 -11.12
C PRO A 295 -0.11 7.89 -11.74
N ALA A 296 0.95 8.28 -11.07
CA ALA A 296 2.31 7.86 -11.39
C ALA A 296 2.45 6.35 -11.13
N VAL A 297 1.83 5.86 -10.04
CA VAL A 297 1.84 4.44 -9.70
C VAL A 297 0.49 4.04 -9.11
N TRP A 298 -0.14 3.03 -9.68
CA TRP A 298 -1.29 2.36 -9.07
C TRP A 298 -0.84 1.41 -7.96
N LEU A 299 -1.57 1.43 -6.85
CA LEU A 299 -1.43 0.50 -5.73
C LEU A 299 -2.66 -0.40 -5.70
N PRO A 300 -2.61 -1.62 -6.26
CA PRO A 300 -3.78 -2.50 -6.37
C PRO A 300 -4.42 -2.78 -5.02
N HIS A 301 -5.68 -2.33 -4.86
CA HIS A 301 -6.42 -2.43 -3.61
C HIS A 301 -6.61 -3.88 -3.16
N GLY A 302 -6.39 -4.14 -1.87
CA GLY A 302 -6.51 -5.46 -1.26
C GLY A 302 -5.33 -6.39 -1.54
N ILE A 303 -4.51 -6.09 -2.55
CA ILE A 303 -3.33 -6.88 -2.92
C ILE A 303 -2.08 -6.20 -2.38
N LEU A 304 -1.84 -4.95 -2.75
CA LEU A 304 -0.66 -4.20 -2.34
C LEU A 304 -0.93 -3.23 -1.19
N GLY A 305 -2.07 -2.54 -1.20
CA GLY A 305 -2.52 -1.65 -0.13
C GLY A 305 -4.04 -1.63 0.01
N VAL A 306 -4.55 -1.07 1.11
CA VAL A 306 -5.99 -0.86 1.37
C VAL A 306 -6.26 0.59 1.77
N SER A 307 -5.44 1.14 2.67
CA SER A 307 -5.56 2.51 3.18
C SER A 307 -4.17 3.12 3.19
N ASN A 308 -3.75 3.61 2.03
CA ASN A 308 -2.44 4.19 1.83
C ASN A 308 -2.25 5.43 2.71
N ALA A 309 -1.03 5.66 3.16
CA ALA A 309 -0.70 6.69 4.12
C ALA A 309 0.66 7.33 3.80
N GLU A 310 1.44 7.72 4.79
CA GLU A 310 2.69 8.46 4.62
C GLU A 310 3.53 8.01 3.41
N ILE A 311 4.02 8.98 2.63
CA ILE A 311 5.01 8.80 1.57
C ILE A 311 6.33 9.42 2.03
N ILE A 312 7.40 8.62 2.08
CA ILE A 312 8.74 9.10 2.45
C ILE A 312 9.80 8.55 1.49
N ALA A 313 10.72 9.42 1.03
CA ALA A 313 11.84 9.00 0.19
C ALA A 313 12.97 8.42 1.03
N ASP A 314 13.64 7.37 0.54
CA ASP A 314 14.91 6.90 1.10
C ASP A 314 16.05 7.83 0.66
N GLN A 315 16.48 8.67 1.57
CA GLN A 315 17.61 9.58 1.41
C GLN A 315 18.77 9.19 2.34
N THR A 316 18.82 7.93 2.78
CA THR A 316 19.80 7.44 3.77
C THR A 316 21.17 7.13 3.17
N ASN A 317 21.35 7.33 1.86
CA ASN A 317 22.60 7.01 1.13
C ASN A 317 23.05 5.55 1.31
N GLY A 318 22.07 4.62 1.41
CA GLY A 318 22.33 3.19 1.55
C GLY A 318 22.47 2.70 3.01
N ASN A 319 22.32 3.57 4.01
CA ASN A 319 22.35 3.16 5.41
C ASN A 319 21.13 2.31 5.82
N PHE A 320 20.06 2.38 5.03
CA PHE A 320 18.85 1.57 5.23
C PHE A 320 18.73 0.41 4.22
N GLY A 321 19.75 0.16 3.41
CA GLY A 321 19.79 -0.95 2.46
C GLY A 321 19.88 -0.50 0.99
N PRO A 322 19.53 -1.39 0.03
CA PRO A 322 19.85 -1.18 -1.38
C PRO A 322 18.86 -0.27 -2.14
N PHE A 323 17.87 0.34 -1.48
CA PHE A 323 16.75 1.02 -2.13
C PHE A 323 16.83 2.55 -2.10
N ASN A 324 18.02 3.11 -1.88
CA ASN A 324 18.24 4.55 -1.84
C ASN A 324 17.61 5.28 -3.04
N GLY A 325 16.93 6.40 -2.80
CA GLY A 325 16.21 7.19 -3.79
C GLY A 325 14.81 6.68 -4.14
N GLN A 326 14.37 5.55 -3.55
CA GLN A 326 13.01 5.04 -3.72
C GLN A 326 12.08 5.54 -2.62
N LEU A 327 10.78 5.32 -2.80
CA LEU A 327 9.78 5.72 -1.83
C LEU A 327 9.36 4.53 -0.97
N PHE A 328 9.12 4.81 0.30
CA PHE A 328 8.37 3.94 1.19
C PHE A 328 6.99 4.54 1.42
N VAL A 329 5.96 3.69 1.38
CA VAL A 329 4.56 4.07 1.51
C VAL A 329 3.92 3.22 2.60
N GLY A 330 3.39 3.87 3.63
CA GLY A 330 2.67 3.20 4.70
C GLY A 330 1.28 2.73 4.26
N ASP A 331 0.78 1.67 4.86
CA ASP A 331 -0.61 1.24 4.70
C ASP A 331 -1.25 0.98 6.06
N GLN A 332 -2.29 1.75 6.36
CA GLN A 332 -3.03 1.61 7.61
C GLN A 332 -3.83 0.30 7.62
N GLY A 333 -4.47 -0.06 6.52
CA GLY A 333 -5.37 -1.22 6.47
C GLY A 333 -4.65 -2.56 6.63
N GLN A 334 -3.53 -2.74 5.97
CA GLN A 334 -2.76 -3.99 5.99
C GLN A 334 -1.61 -4.00 6.99
N SER A 335 -1.40 -2.91 7.76
CA SER A 335 -0.30 -2.80 8.74
C SER A 335 1.06 -3.14 8.14
N LYS A 336 1.40 -2.47 7.03
CA LYS A 336 2.62 -2.73 6.27
C LYS A 336 3.22 -1.47 5.66
N VAL A 337 4.42 -1.62 5.15
CA VAL A 337 5.11 -0.65 4.31
C VAL A 337 5.32 -1.26 2.92
N MET A 338 4.98 -0.49 1.90
CA MET A 338 5.24 -0.79 0.49
C MET A 338 6.46 0.00 0.01
N ARG A 339 7.07 -0.43 -1.08
CA ARG A 339 8.18 0.26 -1.73
C ARG A 339 7.78 0.66 -3.15
N VAL A 340 8.20 1.87 -3.59
CA VAL A 340 7.89 2.38 -4.92
C VAL A 340 9.15 2.93 -5.58
N PHE A 341 9.40 2.47 -6.79
CA PHE A 341 10.39 3.04 -7.70
C PHE A 341 9.68 3.98 -8.69
N LEU A 342 10.17 5.20 -8.83
CA LEU A 342 9.68 6.19 -9.79
C LEU A 342 10.72 6.45 -10.88
N GLU A 343 10.23 6.67 -12.09
CA GLU A 343 11.01 7.24 -13.18
C GLU A 343 10.18 8.30 -13.94
N LYS A 344 10.87 9.19 -14.65
CA LYS A 344 10.24 10.23 -15.48
C LYS A 344 10.45 9.90 -16.96
N VAL A 345 9.36 9.65 -17.68
CA VAL A 345 9.37 9.32 -19.10
C VAL A 345 8.55 10.35 -19.86
N LYS A 346 9.15 11.02 -20.86
CA LYS A 346 8.49 12.07 -21.65
C LYS A 346 7.81 13.15 -20.78
N GLY A 347 8.44 13.48 -19.63
CA GLY A 347 7.94 14.51 -18.70
C GLY A 347 6.89 14.05 -17.70
N GLU A 348 6.37 12.81 -17.80
CA GLU A 348 5.41 12.24 -16.85
C GLU A 348 6.08 11.22 -15.93
N TYR A 349 5.65 11.21 -14.65
CA TYR A 349 6.09 10.19 -13.70
C TYR A 349 5.33 8.89 -13.90
N GLN A 350 6.04 7.80 -13.78
CA GLN A 350 5.54 6.43 -13.78
C GLN A 350 6.47 5.54 -12.95
N GLY A 351 6.14 4.28 -12.74
CA GLY A 351 7.03 3.42 -12.00
C GLY A 351 6.38 2.13 -11.51
N ALA A 352 7.08 1.46 -10.61
CA ALA A 352 6.71 0.17 -10.05
C ALA A 352 6.51 0.23 -8.56
N ALA A 353 5.46 -0.43 -8.07
CA ALA A 353 5.21 -0.69 -6.66
C ALA A 353 5.51 -2.15 -6.32
N PHE A 354 5.99 -2.36 -5.10
CA PHE A 354 6.37 -3.67 -4.56
C PHE A 354 5.89 -3.79 -3.11
N ASP A 355 5.65 -5.00 -2.65
CA ASP A 355 5.65 -5.27 -1.21
C ASP A 355 7.04 -4.98 -0.63
N PHE A 356 7.10 -4.73 0.68
CA PHE A 356 8.37 -4.49 1.34
C PHE A 356 8.44 -5.12 2.74
N ARG A 357 7.59 -4.67 3.69
CA ARG A 357 7.60 -5.21 5.05
C ARG A 357 6.21 -5.19 5.67
N SER A 358 5.73 -6.34 6.06
CA SER A 358 4.44 -6.56 6.72
C SER A 358 4.64 -6.89 8.20
N GLY A 359 3.53 -6.99 8.96
CA GLY A 359 3.55 -7.50 10.34
C GLY A 359 3.77 -6.45 11.41
N PHE A 360 3.46 -5.17 11.13
CA PHE A 360 3.38 -4.14 12.15
C PHE A 360 2.19 -4.38 13.08
N GLN A 361 2.31 -3.93 14.33
CA GLN A 361 1.31 -4.22 15.37
C GLN A 361 -0.03 -3.49 15.16
N SER A 362 -0.02 -2.37 14.41
CA SER A 362 -1.23 -1.63 14.03
C SER A 362 -1.07 -1.01 12.64
N GLY A 363 -2.03 -0.20 12.20
CA GLY A 363 -2.01 0.42 10.88
C GLY A 363 -0.90 1.47 10.74
N VAL A 364 -0.04 1.32 9.73
CA VAL A 364 1.07 2.25 9.48
C VAL A 364 0.53 3.54 8.89
N LEU A 365 0.50 4.61 9.70
CA LEU A 365 -0.04 5.90 9.28
C LEU A 365 1.04 6.94 9.00
N ARG A 366 2.11 6.96 9.80
CA ARG A 366 3.21 7.96 9.66
C ARG A 366 4.57 7.29 9.75
N MET A 367 5.53 7.89 9.07
CA MET A 367 6.92 7.43 9.05
C MET A 367 7.88 8.62 9.16
N ALA A 368 9.00 8.42 9.85
CA ALA A 368 10.07 9.40 9.95
C ALA A 368 11.43 8.71 10.03
N TRP A 369 12.42 9.20 9.29
CA TRP A 369 13.79 8.69 9.38
C TRP A 369 14.41 9.03 10.73
N ALA A 370 15.15 8.09 11.31
CA ALA A 370 16.05 8.39 12.40
C ALA A 370 17.26 9.20 11.89
N ASN A 371 17.86 10.05 12.74
CA ASN A 371 18.99 10.88 12.33
C ASN A 371 20.22 10.09 11.89
N ASP A 372 20.36 8.85 12.37
CA ASP A 372 21.45 7.94 11.96
C ASP A 372 21.24 7.37 10.54
N GLY A 373 20.06 7.58 9.93
CA GLY A 373 19.67 7.02 8.64
C GLY A 373 19.57 5.50 8.62
N GLY A 374 19.88 4.81 9.70
CA GLY A 374 19.91 3.34 9.78
C GLY A 374 18.56 2.71 10.16
N SER A 375 17.55 3.52 10.47
CA SER A 375 16.23 3.04 10.83
C SER A 375 15.11 4.02 10.49
N LEU A 376 13.91 3.47 10.34
CA LEU A 376 12.68 4.20 10.04
C LEU A 376 11.71 4.05 11.21
N TYR A 377 11.30 5.16 11.83
CA TYR A 377 10.23 5.15 12.82
C TYR A 377 8.88 4.98 12.14
N ILE A 378 8.06 4.12 12.72
CA ILE A 378 6.74 3.74 12.22
C ILE A 378 5.70 4.13 13.27
N GLY A 379 4.87 5.09 12.96
CA GLY A 379 3.76 5.54 13.79
C GLY A 379 2.45 4.92 13.33
N GLU A 380 1.72 4.35 14.28
CA GLU A 380 0.64 3.43 13.99
C GLU A 380 -0.67 3.80 14.68
N THR A 381 -1.78 3.51 14.00
CA THR A 381 -3.13 3.63 14.55
C THR A 381 -4.13 2.82 13.74
N ASN A 382 -5.16 2.28 14.40
CA ASN A 382 -6.35 1.73 13.74
C ASN A 382 -7.56 2.67 13.82
N ARG A 383 -7.36 3.91 14.33
CA ARG A 383 -8.45 4.88 14.47
C ARG A 383 -8.88 5.43 13.11
N GLY A 384 -10.18 5.45 12.86
CA GLY A 384 -10.79 5.88 11.61
C GLY A 384 -10.96 4.77 10.59
N TRP A 385 -10.07 3.77 10.58
CA TRP A 385 -10.17 2.57 9.75
C TRP A 385 -9.50 1.38 10.45
N GLY A 386 -10.06 0.19 10.31
CA GLY A 386 -9.47 -1.03 10.89
C GLY A 386 -8.10 -1.36 10.27
N SER A 387 -7.28 -2.08 11.01
CA SER A 387 -5.97 -2.55 10.58
C SER A 387 -5.81 -4.06 10.78
N ALA A 388 -4.87 -4.66 10.04
CA ALA A 388 -4.57 -6.09 10.16
C ALA A 388 -3.80 -6.43 11.45
N GLY A 389 -3.12 -5.46 12.04
CA GLY A 389 -2.41 -5.64 13.32
C GLY A 389 -3.37 -5.76 14.51
N ASP A 390 -2.91 -6.42 15.56
CA ASP A 390 -3.71 -6.73 16.76
C ASP A 390 -3.86 -5.55 17.72
N ALA A 391 -2.95 -4.56 17.67
CA ALA A 391 -2.97 -3.39 18.54
C ALA A 391 -3.83 -2.26 17.95
N ASN A 392 -4.32 -1.38 18.84
CA ASN A 392 -5.07 -0.20 18.41
C ASN A 392 -4.16 0.95 17.95
N GLN A 393 -2.89 0.92 18.36
CA GLN A 393 -1.93 2.00 18.15
C GLN A 393 -0.52 1.49 18.40
N GLY A 394 0.48 2.27 17.99
CA GLY A 394 1.85 1.92 18.26
C GLY A 394 2.88 2.92 17.77
N LEU A 395 4.09 2.69 18.24
CA LEU A 395 5.32 3.26 17.72
C LEU A 395 6.32 2.13 17.62
N GLN A 396 6.73 1.80 16.40
CA GLN A 396 7.74 0.78 16.13
C GLN A 396 8.89 1.38 15.33
N ARG A 397 9.95 0.64 15.17
CA ARG A 397 11.10 1.03 14.39
C ARG A 397 11.49 -0.11 13.47
N LEU A 398 11.61 0.18 12.18
CA LEU A 398 12.09 -0.74 11.17
C LEU A 398 13.60 -0.56 11.00
N VAL A 399 14.38 -1.63 11.15
CA VAL A 399 15.84 -1.60 11.16
C VAL A 399 16.37 -2.59 10.13
N TRP A 400 17.25 -2.11 9.23
CA TRP A 400 17.95 -2.97 8.31
C TRP A 400 19.01 -3.81 9.04
N THR A 401 19.10 -5.11 8.74
CA THR A 401 20.04 -6.05 9.39
C THR A 401 21.46 -5.99 8.81
N GLY A 402 21.70 -5.17 7.79
CA GLY A 402 22.95 -5.14 7.04
C GLY A 402 23.06 -6.22 5.96
N LYS A 403 22.05 -7.08 5.83
CA LYS A 403 22.01 -8.13 4.78
C LYS A 403 21.20 -7.64 3.58
N THR A 404 21.72 -7.85 2.38
CA THR A 404 21.01 -7.50 1.14
C THR A 404 20.01 -8.60 0.78
N PRO A 405 18.69 -8.31 0.66
CA PRO A 405 17.71 -9.26 0.17
C PRO A 405 17.91 -9.54 -1.31
N PHE A 406 17.45 -10.68 -1.81
CA PHE A 406 17.30 -10.87 -3.26
C PHE A 406 15.95 -10.34 -3.70
N GLU A 407 15.96 -9.18 -4.39
CA GLU A 407 14.78 -8.41 -4.78
C GLU A 407 14.89 -7.83 -6.18
N MET A 408 13.74 -7.53 -6.78
CA MET A 408 13.66 -6.56 -7.87
C MET A 408 13.95 -5.18 -7.29
N LYS A 409 15.15 -4.62 -7.55
CA LYS A 409 15.52 -3.28 -7.08
C LYS A 409 14.71 -2.20 -7.80
N ALA A 410 14.58 -2.32 -9.12
CA ALA A 410 13.81 -1.41 -9.96
C ALA A 410 13.23 -2.15 -11.17
N VAL A 411 12.12 -1.64 -11.70
CA VAL A 411 11.59 -2.01 -13.01
C VAL A 411 11.45 -0.74 -13.81
N ARG A 412 12.06 -0.68 -14.99
CA ARG A 412 12.00 0.45 -15.91
C ARG A 412 11.26 0.08 -17.19
N ALA A 413 10.49 1.02 -17.71
CA ALA A 413 9.91 0.87 -19.04
C ALA A 413 11.00 0.94 -20.12
N MET A 414 10.80 0.18 -21.16
CA MET A 414 11.65 0.14 -22.34
C MET A 414 10.80 0.20 -23.61
N PRO A 415 11.35 0.58 -24.77
CA PRO A 415 10.56 0.69 -26.01
C PRO A 415 9.86 -0.59 -26.45
N ASP A 416 10.28 -1.75 -25.93
CA ASP A 416 9.81 -3.09 -26.30
C ASP A 416 9.53 -4.00 -25.11
N GLY A 417 9.45 -3.45 -23.87
CA GLY A 417 9.22 -4.24 -22.69
C GLY A 417 9.65 -3.56 -21.41
N PHE A 418 10.38 -4.30 -20.56
CA PHE A 418 10.86 -3.81 -19.29
C PHE A 418 12.33 -4.19 -19.05
N GLU A 419 13.05 -3.38 -18.30
CA GLU A 419 14.32 -3.75 -17.67
C GLU A 419 14.10 -3.91 -16.18
N VAL A 420 14.43 -5.08 -15.64
CA VAL A 420 14.43 -5.36 -14.20
C VAL A 420 15.85 -5.30 -13.70
N GLU A 421 16.12 -4.45 -12.70
CA GLU A 421 17.36 -4.41 -11.95
C GLU A 421 17.18 -5.18 -10.63
N PHE A 422 18.15 -5.99 -10.26
CA PHE A 422 18.15 -6.82 -9.06
C PHE A 422 19.14 -6.30 -8.02
N THR A 423 18.88 -6.61 -6.76
CA THR A 423 19.78 -6.27 -5.64
C THR A 423 20.97 -7.21 -5.53
N LEU A 424 20.85 -8.45 -6.03
CA LEU A 424 21.89 -9.47 -6.13
C LEU A 424 21.88 -10.08 -7.53
N PRO A 425 23.01 -10.60 -8.03
CA PRO A 425 23.04 -11.26 -9.32
C PRO A 425 22.06 -12.44 -9.42
N VAL A 426 21.40 -12.57 -10.57
CA VAL A 426 20.51 -13.69 -10.86
C VAL A 426 21.27 -14.92 -11.35
N ASP A 427 20.78 -16.12 -11.08
CA ASP A 427 21.17 -17.33 -11.77
C ASP A 427 20.77 -17.25 -13.24
N LYS A 428 21.75 -17.23 -14.13
CA LYS A 428 21.52 -17.02 -15.58
C LYS A 428 20.60 -18.05 -16.19
N LYS A 429 20.61 -19.29 -15.72
CA LYS A 429 19.77 -20.37 -16.26
C LYS A 429 18.30 -20.11 -15.92
N SER A 430 17.99 -19.75 -14.69
CA SER A 430 16.63 -19.40 -14.27
C SER A 430 16.15 -18.10 -14.95
N ALA A 431 17.02 -17.10 -15.06
CA ALA A 431 16.68 -15.80 -15.63
C ALA A 431 16.54 -15.80 -17.17
N GLN A 432 17.24 -16.69 -17.87
CA GLN A 432 17.10 -16.86 -19.33
C GLN A 432 15.92 -17.75 -19.74
N ASN A 433 15.18 -18.30 -18.79
CA ASN A 433 14.01 -19.13 -19.04
C ASN A 433 12.73 -18.27 -19.07
N LEU A 434 12.06 -18.18 -20.22
CA LEU A 434 10.85 -17.38 -20.37
C LEU A 434 9.71 -17.82 -19.43
N ALA A 435 9.68 -19.08 -19.03
CA ALA A 435 8.70 -19.60 -18.09
C ALA A 435 8.86 -19.05 -16.66
N SER A 436 9.98 -18.37 -16.36
CA SER A 436 10.19 -17.67 -15.09
C SER A 436 9.42 -16.33 -14.99
N TYR A 437 8.80 -15.90 -16.07
CA TYR A 437 8.15 -14.60 -16.19
C TYR A 437 6.68 -14.75 -16.55
N ALA A 438 5.81 -14.08 -15.82
CA ALA A 438 4.41 -13.95 -16.17
C ALA A 438 4.01 -12.47 -16.11
N ILE A 439 3.47 -11.95 -17.21
CA ILE A 439 3.08 -10.54 -17.30
C ILE A 439 1.65 -10.45 -17.80
N ARG A 440 0.84 -9.65 -17.12
CA ARG A 440 -0.50 -9.26 -17.58
C ARG A 440 -0.69 -7.76 -17.36
N SER A 441 -1.59 -7.15 -18.10
CA SER A 441 -1.94 -5.75 -17.93
C SER A 441 -3.44 -5.56 -17.78
N PHE A 442 -3.82 -4.54 -17.03
CA PHE A 442 -5.20 -4.17 -16.77
C PHE A 442 -5.30 -2.70 -16.36
N THR A 443 -6.52 -2.18 -16.26
CA THR A 443 -6.79 -0.83 -15.77
C THR A 443 -8.06 -0.83 -14.91
N TYR A 444 -8.52 0.35 -14.51
CA TYR A 444 -9.70 0.54 -13.66
C TYR A 444 -10.73 1.44 -14.36
N LYS A 445 -12.01 1.22 -14.06
CA LYS A 445 -13.09 2.10 -14.48
C LYS A 445 -13.00 3.44 -13.76
N TYR A 446 -13.34 4.51 -14.46
CA TYR A 446 -13.61 5.82 -13.87
C TYR A 446 -15.12 6.02 -13.79
N HIS A 447 -15.69 5.91 -12.60
CA HIS A 447 -17.14 5.93 -12.36
C HIS A 447 -17.48 6.26 -10.89
N PRO A 448 -18.74 6.63 -10.57
CA PRO A 448 -19.16 6.99 -9.21
C PRO A 448 -19.32 5.80 -8.26
N VAL A 449 -19.09 4.56 -8.69
CA VAL A 449 -19.17 3.38 -7.83
C VAL A 449 -17.93 3.30 -6.95
N TYR A 450 -18.06 2.78 -5.75
CA TYR A 450 -16.96 2.59 -4.82
C TYR A 450 -16.01 1.50 -5.32
N GLY A 451 -14.79 1.89 -5.70
CA GLY A 451 -13.79 1.02 -6.28
C GLY A 451 -14.12 0.52 -7.70
N SER A 452 -13.19 -0.18 -8.28
CA SER A 452 -13.35 -0.82 -9.59
C SER A 452 -12.70 -2.19 -9.58
N PRO A 453 -13.33 -3.20 -10.22
CA PRO A 453 -12.60 -4.39 -10.58
C PRO A 453 -11.53 -4.05 -11.62
N THR A 454 -10.55 -4.92 -11.76
CA THR A 454 -9.65 -4.88 -12.91
C THR A 454 -10.43 -5.08 -14.20
N VAL A 455 -10.20 -4.22 -15.19
CA VAL A 455 -10.89 -4.28 -16.48
C VAL A 455 -9.89 -4.26 -17.64
N ASN A 456 -10.34 -4.68 -18.81
CA ASN A 456 -9.50 -4.78 -20.02
C ASN A 456 -8.22 -5.59 -19.77
N GLU A 457 -8.34 -6.69 -19.03
CA GLU A 457 -7.20 -7.56 -18.76
C GLU A 457 -6.67 -8.19 -20.05
N ALA A 458 -5.35 -8.25 -20.16
CA ALA A 458 -4.67 -8.93 -21.25
C ALA A 458 -3.38 -9.57 -20.77
N LYS A 459 -3.10 -10.77 -21.29
CA LYS A 459 -1.79 -11.39 -21.13
C LYS A 459 -0.78 -10.67 -22.01
N CYS A 460 0.37 -10.33 -21.45
CA CYS A 460 1.50 -9.75 -22.18
C CYS A 460 2.55 -10.85 -22.35
N ALA A 461 2.69 -11.37 -23.56
CA ALA A 461 3.58 -12.51 -23.79
C ALA A 461 5.05 -12.08 -23.75
N VAL A 462 5.86 -12.75 -22.95
CA VAL A 462 7.31 -12.59 -22.93
C VAL A 462 7.89 -13.30 -24.15
N LYS A 463 8.61 -12.57 -25.02
CA LYS A 463 9.18 -13.06 -26.27
C LYS A 463 10.66 -13.36 -26.18
N GLY A 464 11.35 -12.68 -25.29
CA GLY A 464 12.78 -12.87 -25.13
C GLY A 464 13.31 -12.18 -23.87
N VAL A 465 14.41 -12.67 -23.36
CA VAL A 465 15.08 -12.10 -22.19
C VAL A 465 16.59 -12.04 -22.45
N LYS A 466 17.19 -10.88 -22.16
CA LYS A 466 18.64 -10.65 -22.16
C LYS A 466 19.07 -10.33 -20.73
N VAL A 467 19.93 -11.17 -20.19
CA VAL A 467 20.53 -10.96 -18.87
C VAL A 467 21.88 -10.29 -19.05
N SER A 468 22.17 -9.28 -18.22
CA SER A 468 23.47 -8.59 -18.23
C SER A 468 24.61 -9.55 -17.81
N GLU A 469 25.83 -9.17 -18.14
CA GLU A 469 27.01 -10.02 -17.87
C GLU A 469 27.21 -10.26 -16.37
N ASP A 470 27.01 -9.21 -15.58
CA ASP A 470 27.09 -9.23 -14.11
C ASP A 470 25.87 -9.91 -13.44
N GLY A 471 24.82 -10.22 -14.21
CA GLY A 471 23.59 -10.81 -13.69
C GLY A 471 22.68 -9.85 -12.91
N LEU A 472 22.99 -8.56 -12.84
CA LEU A 472 22.20 -7.59 -12.06
C LEU A 472 20.99 -7.05 -12.83
N LYS A 473 20.89 -7.29 -14.14
CA LYS A 473 19.79 -6.79 -14.97
C LYS A 473 19.22 -7.87 -15.89
N ALA A 474 17.91 -7.83 -16.08
CA ALA A 474 17.21 -8.61 -17.09
C ALA A 474 16.35 -7.66 -17.95
N ARG A 475 16.67 -7.57 -19.25
CA ARG A 475 15.85 -6.88 -20.23
C ARG A 475 14.85 -7.87 -20.84
N ILE A 476 13.57 -7.57 -20.74
CA ILE A 476 12.46 -8.44 -21.11
C ILE A 476 11.72 -7.83 -22.30
N ILE A 477 11.66 -8.55 -23.41
CA ILE A 477 10.82 -8.19 -24.58
C ILE A 477 9.40 -8.69 -24.33
N VAL A 478 8.43 -7.80 -24.43
CA VAL A 478 7.02 -8.07 -24.09
C VAL A 478 6.10 -7.64 -25.22
N ASP A 479 5.21 -8.53 -25.65
CA ASP A 479 4.13 -8.17 -26.57
C ASP A 479 3.00 -7.44 -25.84
N ASN A 480 2.25 -6.63 -26.59
CA ASN A 480 1.06 -5.95 -26.10
C ASN A 480 1.33 -5.00 -24.92
N LEU A 481 2.45 -4.26 -24.97
CA LEU A 481 2.63 -3.12 -24.07
C LEU A 481 1.51 -2.10 -24.30
N ARG A 482 0.87 -1.67 -23.21
CA ARG A 482 -0.25 -0.72 -23.27
C ARG A 482 0.00 0.49 -22.39
N GLU A 483 0.12 1.66 -23.01
CA GLU A 483 0.19 2.92 -22.28
C GLU A 483 -1.10 3.16 -21.46
N THR A 484 -0.96 3.78 -20.31
CA THR A 484 -2.02 4.07 -19.33
C THR A 484 -2.62 2.83 -18.63
N TYR A 485 -1.91 1.71 -18.70
CA TYR A 485 -2.27 0.46 -18.02
C TYR A 485 -1.26 0.10 -16.94
N LEU A 486 -1.74 -0.59 -15.93
CA LEU A 486 -0.90 -1.27 -14.96
C LEU A 486 -0.48 -2.63 -15.53
N HIS A 487 0.82 -2.95 -15.38
CA HIS A 487 1.41 -4.24 -15.74
C HIS A 487 1.85 -4.96 -14.47
N GLU A 488 1.21 -6.09 -14.18
CA GLU A 488 1.64 -7.01 -13.13
C GLU A 488 2.75 -7.89 -13.70
N ILE A 489 3.94 -7.78 -13.13
CA ILE A 489 5.16 -8.47 -13.54
C ILE A 489 5.54 -9.46 -12.45
N LYS A 490 5.41 -10.75 -12.72
CA LYS A 490 5.63 -11.83 -11.76
C LYS A 490 6.82 -12.68 -12.17
N LEU A 491 7.80 -12.81 -11.26
CA LEU A 491 9.10 -13.43 -11.51
C LEU A 491 9.37 -14.64 -10.58
N ASP A 492 8.38 -15.49 -10.39
CA ASP A 492 8.44 -16.63 -9.43
C ASP A 492 9.56 -17.65 -9.73
N GLY A 493 9.95 -17.76 -11.00
CA GLY A 493 10.96 -18.73 -11.43
C GLY A 493 12.40 -18.31 -11.22
N LEU A 494 12.66 -17.03 -10.90
CA LEU A 494 14.03 -16.53 -10.76
C LEU A 494 14.69 -16.98 -9.46
N ARG A 495 16.01 -17.16 -9.57
CA ARG A 495 16.86 -17.52 -8.41
C ARG A 495 18.09 -16.61 -8.39
N SER A 496 18.63 -16.32 -7.20
CA SER A 496 19.90 -15.62 -7.07
C SER A 496 21.07 -16.53 -7.43
N ALA A 497 22.13 -15.95 -8.00
CA ALA A 497 23.39 -16.67 -8.24
C ALA A 497 24.05 -17.08 -6.92
N GLY A 498 24.63 -18.24 -6.88
CA GLY A 498 25.37 -18.77 -5.73
C GLY A 498 24.46 -19.25 -4.59
N LEU A 499 23.62 -18.39 -4.02
CA LEU A 499 22.74 -18.71 -2.89
C LEU A 499 21.46 -19.44 -3.31
N TYR A 500 21.06 -19.31 -4.55
CA TYR A 500 19.85 -19.90 -5.15
C TYR A 500 18.54 -19.53 -4.42
N TRP A 501 18.50 -18.34 -3.81
CA TRP A 501 17.32 -17.80 -3.15
C TRP A 501 16.25 -17.41 -4.17
N SER A 502 14.99 -17.56 -3.80
CA SER A 502 13.86 -16.91 -4.49
C SER A 502 13.85 -15.41 -4.17
N LEU A 503 13.23 -14.61 -5.04
CA LEU A 503 12.89 -13.23 -4.69
C LEU A 503 12.02 -13.22 -3.42
N VAL A 504 12.29 -12.30 -2.49
CA VAL A 504 11.44 -12.12 -1.30
C VAL A 504 10.04 -11.68 -1.74
N HIS A 505 9.98 -10.69 -2.66
CA HIS A 505 8.74 -10.24 -3.29
C HIS A 505 8.83 -10.44 -4.81
N PRO A 506 8.22 -11.51 -5.34
CA PRO A 506 8.38 -11.86 -6.76
C PRO A 506 7.47 -11.07 -7.71
N THR A 507 6.63 -10.17 -7.20
CA THR A 507 5.66 -9.43 -8.02
C THR A 507 5.92 -7.92 -7.96
N ALA A 508 5.97 -7.28 -9.12
CA ALA A 508 5.98 -5.84 -9.29
C ALA A 508 4.70 -5.38 -10.01
N TYR A 509 4.20 -4.20 -9.66
CA TYR A 509 3.05 -3.55 -10.28
C TYR A 509 3.51 -2.28 -10.96
N TYR A 510 3.80 -2.35 -12.26
CA TYR A 510 4.32 -1.23 -13.03
C TYR A 510 3.19 -0.47 -13.74
N THR A 511 3.03 0.81 -13.42
CA THR A 511 2.13 1.72 -14.13
C THR A 511 2.85 2.32 -15.33
N LEU A 512 2.42 1.97 -16.53
CA LEU A 512 3.04 2.40 -17.79
C LEU A 512 2.23 3.55 -18.39
N ASN A 513 2.56 4.80 -18.04
CA ASN A 513 1.89 5.97 -18.62
C ASN A 513 2.41 6.34 -20.00
N GLN A 514 3.72 6.17 -20.22
CA GLN A 514 4.41 6.49 -21.47
C GLN A 514 5.42 5.40 -21.80
N ILE A 515 5.46 4.97 -23.06
CA ILE A 515 6.53 4.10 -23.57
C ILE A 515 7.72 5.01 -23.93
N PRO A 516 8.93 4.78 -23.38
CA PRO A 516 10.10 5.58 -23.74
C PRO A 516 10.52 5.34 -25.18
N ASP A 517 11.17 6.36 -25.75
CA ASP A 517 11.89 6.19 -27.02
C ASP A 517 13.21 5.44 -26.78
N GLY A 518 13.78 4.85 -27.82
CA GLY A 518 15.05 4.15 -27.72
C GLY A 518 15.14 2.91 -28.58
N GLU A 519 16.23 2.18 -28.43
CA GLU A 519 16.52 1.00 -29.22
C GLU A 519 15.73 -0.22 -28.72
N LYS A 520 15.14 -0.95 -29.65
CA LYS A 520 14.48 -2.23 -29.41
C LYS A 520 15.46 -3.38 -29.60
N LEU A 521 15.42 -4.37 -28.72
CA LEU A 521 16.22 -5.57 -28.84
C LEU A 521 15.72 -6.47 -29.97
N LYS A 522 16.66 -7.12 -30.70
CA LYS A 522 16.32 -8.15 -31.68
C LYS A 522 16.17 -9.51 -30.99
N LEU A 523 15.23 -10.32 -31.43
CA LEU A 523 15.02 -11.67 -30.87
C LEU A 523 16.26 -12.59 -31.07
N THR A 524 17.13 -12.27 -32.02
CA THR A 524 18.41 -12.99 -32.22
C THR A 524 19.46 -12.70 -31.15
N GLU A 525 19.26 -11.64 -30.35
CA GLU A 525 20.21 -11.19 -29.32
C GLU A 525 19.80 -11.63 -27.90
N VAL A 526 18.68 -12.31 -27.76
CA VAL A 526 18.05 -12.66 -26.49
C VAL A 526 17.75 -14.16 -26.38
N SER A 527 17.59 -14.65 -25.16
CA SER A 527 17.10 -16.00 -24.94
C SER A 527 15.61 -16.08 -25.23
N THR A 528 15.20 -17.04 -26.04
CA THR A 528 13.79 -17.38 -26.32
C THR A 528 13.43 -18.77 -25.74
N LYS A 529 14.30 -19.33 -24.91
CA LYS A 529 14.11 -20.66 -24.30
C LYS A 529 12.96 -20.62 -23.28
N SER A 530 12.04 -21.56 -23.41
CA SER A 530 10.96 -21.77 -22.43
C SER A 530 10.94 -23.24 -22.05
N THR A 531 11.48 -23.57 -20.89
CA THR A 531 11.38 -24.88 -20.30
C THR A 531 10.49 -24.78 -19.06
N ALA A 532 9.60 -25.75 -18.86
CA ALA A 532 8.77 -25.76 -17.65
C ALA A 532 9.67 -25.57 -16.43
N VAL A 533 9.46 -24.48 -15.70
CA VAL A 533 10.05 -24.34 -14.38
C VAL A 533 9.42 -25.46 -13.56
N PRO A 534 10.19 -26.29 -12.86
CA PRO A 534 9.59 -27.17 -11.88
C PRO A 534 8.92 -26.27 -10.85
N THR A 535 7.66 -25.99 -11.05
CA THR A 535 6.81 -25.55 -9.98
C THR A 535 6.96 -26.64 -8.93
N LYS A 536 7.51 -26.32 -7.75
CA LYS A 536 7.20 -27.06 -6.55
C LYS A 536 5.70 -26.87 -6.29
N THR A 537 4.87 -27.34 -7.20
CA THR A 537 3.63 -27.95 -6.83
C THR A 537 4.09 -29.16 -6.03
N THR A 538 4.08 -29.04 -4.74
CA THR A 538 3.85 -30.18 -3.90
C THR A 538 2.42 -30.61 -4.25
N GLU A 539 2.25 -31.19 -5.47
CA GLU A 539 1.27 -32.22 -5.69
C GLU A 539 1.75 -33.40 -4.87
N THR A 540 1.55 -33.29 -3.58
CA THR A 540 1.25 -34.48 -2.83
C THR A 540 0.00 -35.01 -3.50
N LYS A 541 0.15 -36.02 -4.39
CA LYS A 541 -0.89 -36.99 -4.69
C LYS A 541 -1.22 -37.66 -3.36
N THR A 542 -1.92 -36.94 -2.54
CA THR A 542 -2.69 -37.52 -1.45
C THR A 542 -3.97 -37.99 -2.12
N THR A 543 -3.99 -39.27 -2.48
CA THR A 543 -5.22 -40.00 -2.54
C THR A 543 -6.09 -39.50 -1.40
N ALA A 544 -7.23 -38.97 -1.74
CA ALA A 544 -8.22 -38.45 -0.81
C ALA A 544 -8.63 -39.57 0.16
N LYS A 545 -7.88 -39.72 1.23
CA LYS A 545 -8.32 -40.36 2.45
C LYS A 545 -8.86 -39.21 3.28
N ALA A 546 -10.17 -39.19 3.49
CA ALA A 546 -10.83 -38.23 4.38
C ALA A 546 -10.01 -38.14 5.67
N ALA A 547 -9.27 -37.03 5.83
CA ALA A 547 -8.56 -36.75 7.06
C ALA A 547 -9.63 -36.41 8.10
N THR A 548 -9.90 -37.33 9.00
CA THR A 548 -10.47 -37.04 10.31
C THR A 548 -9.44 -36.26 11.12
N GLY A 549 -9.16 -35.02 10.70
CA GLY A 549 -8.26 -34.11 11.35
C GLY A 549 -9.02 -33.24 12.33
N LYS A 550 -8.44 -33.02 13.50
CA LYS A 550 -8.88 -32.07 14.52
C LYS A 550 -9.20 -30.71 13.84
N VAL A 551 -10.40 -30.19 14.10
CA VAL A 551 -10.81 -28.86 13.61
C VAL A 551 -9.81 -27.81 14.11
N PRO A 552 -9.25 -26.95 13.23
CA PRO A 552 -8.29 -25.92 13.67
C PRO A 552 -8.91 -24.97 14.70
N THR A 553 -8.14 -24.58 15.70
CA THR A 553 -8.54 -23.57 16.68
C THR A 553 -8.37 -22.17 16.12
N PHE A 554 -8.94 -21.15 16.76
CA PHE A 554 -8.74 -19.76 16.36
C PHE A 554 -7.26 -19.36 16.40
N GLU A 555 -6.54 -19.77 17.43
CA GLU A 555 -5.10 -19.47 17.58
C GLU A 555 -4.26 -20.07 16.44
N GLU A 556 -4.65 -21.22 15.92
CA GLU A 556 -3.98 -21.86 14.78
C GLU A 556 -4.29 -21.16 13.45
N VAL A 557 -5.46 -20.51 13.33
CA VAL A 557 -5.92 -19.87 12.08
C VAL A 557 -5.65 -18.37 12.08
N LYS A 558 -5.59 -17.73 13.24
CA LYS A 558 -5.36 -16.29 13.40
C LYS A 558 -4.13 -15.78 12.63
N PRO A 559 -2.96 -16.44 12.67
CA PRO A 559 -1.81 -16.03 11.86
C PRO A 559 -2.08 -16.13 10.35
N LEU A 560 -2.88 -17.12 9.90
CA LEU A 560 -3.24 -17.27 8.50
C LEU A 560 -4.20 -16.19 8.04
N LEU A 561 -5.17 -15.81 8.89
CA LEU A 561 -6.11 -14.71 8.65
C LEU A 561 -5.39 -13.36 8.57
N ALA A 562 -4.42 -13.12 9.46
CA ALA A 562 -3.60 -11.92 9.46
C ALA A 562 -2.69 -11.86 8.22
N LYS A 563 -1.92 -12.92 7.95
CA LYS A 563 -1.05 -13.05 6.77
C LYS A 563 -1.78 -12.78 5.46
N ASN A 564 -3.01 -13.29 5.35
CA ASN A 564 -3.84 -13.15 4.16
C ASN A 564 -4.81 -11.95 4.25
N THR A 565 -4.57 -11.00 5.15
CA THR A 565 -5.32 -9.74 5.32
C THR A 565 -6.85 -9.89 5.56
N CYS A 566 -7.31 -11.09 5.87
CA CYS A 566 -8.73 -11.36 6.07
C CYS A 566 -9.34 -10.54 7.22
N LEU A 567 -8.54 -10.28 8.28
CA LEU A 567 -8.96 -9.52 9.46
C LEU A 567 -9.15 -8.02 9.20
N ALA A 568 -8.65 -7.49 8.09
CA ALA A 568 -8.88 -6.11 7.70
C ALA A 568 -10.38 -5.87 7.36
N CYS A 569 -11.06 -6.90 6.84
CA CYS A 569 -12.45 -6.80 6.40
C CYS A 569 -13.43 -7.63 7.23
N HIS A 570 -12.97 -8.68 7.91
CA HIS A 570 -13.82 -9.63 8.66
C HIS A 570 -13.42 -9.71 10.12
N ALA A 571 -14.38 -9.71 11.03
CA ALA A 571 -14.20 -10.07 12.43
C ALA A 571 -14.86 -11.43 12.72
N VAL A 572 -14.57 -12.03 13.88
CA VAL A 572 -15.10 -13.33 14.26
C VAL A 572 -16.62 -13.30 14.43
N ASP A 573 -17.12 -12.33 15.19
CA ASP A 573 -18.51 -12.30 15.69
C ASP A 573 -19.24 -10.97 15.46
N LYS A 574 -18.59 -9.97 14.87
CA LYS A 574 -19.18 -8.65 14.61
C LYS A 574 -19.06 -8.25 13.14
N ARG A 575 -20.02 -7.48 12.66
CA ARG A 575 -19.99 -6.86 11.34
C ARG A 575 -18.83 -5.86 11.26
N GLN A 576 -18.08 -5.94 10.17
CA GLN A 576 -17.01 -5.02 9.81
C GLN A 576 -17.24 -4.52 8.37
N VAL A 577 -16.22 -4.44 7.55
CA VAL A 577 -16.34 -4.19 6.10
C VAL A 577 -17.09 -5.34 5.42
N GLY A 578 -16.75 -6.58 5.81
CA GLY A 578 -17.42 -7.81 5.39
C GLY A 578 -18.22 -8.47 6.51
N PRO A 579 -18.91 -9.59 6.21
CA PRO A 579 -19.68 -10.35 7.19
C PRO A 579 -18.78 -10.95 8.28
N ALA A 580 -19.33 -11.06 9.50
CA ALA A 580 -18.69 -11.80 10.56
C ALA A 580 -18.49 -13.27 10.15
N TYR A 581 -17.40 -13.90 10.59
CA TYR A 581 -17.19 -15.33 10.30
C TYR A 581 -18.30 -16.22 10.86
N THR A 582 -18.90 -15.85 12.00
CA THR A 582 -20.10 -16.51 12.53
C THR A 582 -21.32 -16.40 11.60
N GLU A 583 -21.45 -15.32 10.85
CA GLU A 583 -22.50 -15.18 9.83
C GLU A 583 -22.21 -16.03 8.59
N VAL A 584 -20.96 -16.10 8.17
CA VAL A 584 -20.53 -16.99 7.08
C VAL A 584 -20.79 -18.45 7.46
N ALA A 585 -20.46 -18.85 8.70
CA ALA A 585 -20.69 -20.19 9.23
C ALA A 585 -22.18 -20.60 9.21
N LYS A 586 -23.11 -19.67 9.47
CA LYS A 586 -24.56 -19.91 9.39
C LYS A 586 -25.04 -20.32 8.00
N ARG A 587 -24.29 -19.97 6.94
CA ARG A 587 -24.59 -20.34 5.55
C ARG A 587 -24.32 -21.82 5.26
N LYS A 588 -23.58 -22.52 6.14
CA LYS A 588 -23.26 -23.96 6.02
C LYS A 588 -22.64 -24.34 4.66
N TYR A 589 -21.77 -23.48 4.12
CA TYR A 589 -21.02 -23.80 2.93
C TYR A 589 -20.04 -24.95 3.20
N SER A 590 -19.74 -25.78 2.19
CA SER A 590 -18.64 -26.73 2.33
C SER A 590 -17.29 -25.99 2.40
N ASN A 591 -16.24 -26.64 2.93
CA ASN A 591 -14.90 -26.04 2.96
C ASN A 591 -14.45 -25.64 1.56
N GLU A 592 -14.71 -26.47 0.56
CA GLU A 592 -14.39 -26.22 -0.85
C GLU A 592 -15.15 -25.00 -1.39
N LYS A 593 -16.43 -24.84 -0.98
CA LYS A 593 -17.23 -23.68 -1.39
C LYS A 593 -16.74 -22.39 -0.74
N ILE A 594 -16.28 -22.42 0.50
CA ILE A 594 -15.65 -21.26 1.14
C ILE A 594 -14.34 -20.91 0.41
N VAL A 595 -13.51 -21.90 0.08
CA VAL A 595 -12.28 -21.69 -0.70
C VAL A 595 -12.59 -21.11 -2.08
N GLU A 596 -13.62 -21.61 -2.77
CA GLU A 596 -14.07 -21.03 -4.04
C GLU A 596 -14.47 -19.56 -3.87
N LEU A 597 -15.18 -19.21 -2.78
CA LEU A 597 -15.63 -17.85 -2.49
C LEU A 597 -14.49 -16.93 -2.05
N ILE A 598 -13.42 -17.44 -1.47
CA ILE A 598 -12.18 -16.69 -1.21
C ILE A 598 -11.54 -16.30 -2.55
N TYR A 599 -11.47 -17.21 -3.52
CA TYR A 599 -10.86 -16.97 -4.82
C TYR A 599 -11.75 -16.21 -5.79
N ASN A 600 -13.06 -16.47 -5.76
CA ASN A 600 -14.07 -15.89 -6.63
C ASN A 600 -15.29 -15.44 -5.82
N PRO A 601 -15.21 -14.33 -5.09
CA PRO A 601 -16.29 -13.82 -4.27
C PRO A 601 -17.55 -13.58 -5.08
N LYS A 602 -18.69 -13.79 -4.44
CA LYS A 602 -20.03 -13.55 -5.01
C LYS A 602 -20.72 -12.47 -4.17
N PRO A 603 -20.53 -11.18 -4.48
CA PRO A 603 -21.10 -10.07 -3.70
C PRO A 603 -22.61 -10.17 -3.52
N GLN A 604 -23.33 -10.72 -4.50
CA GLN A 604 -24.77 -10.96 -4.43
C GLN A 604 -25.20 -11.88 -3.27
N ASN A 605 -24.30 -12.66 -2.68
CA ASN A 605 -24.57 -13.45 -1.49
C ASN A 605 -24.72 -12.58 -0.23
N TRP A 606 -24.24 -11.34 -0.29
CA TRP A 606 -24.16 -10.41 0.83
C TRP A 606 -24.62 -9.00 0.41
N PRO A 607 -25.89 -8.83 -0.01
CA PRO A 607 -26.38 -7.56 -0.58
C PRO A 607 -26.34 -6.38 0.40
N ASP A 608 -26.36 -6.68 1.73
CA ASP A 608 -26.32 -5.65 2.78
C ASP A 608 -24.91 -5.09 3.05
N TYR A 609 -23.88 -5.60 2.35
CA TYR A 609 -22.50 -5.16 2.51
C TYR A 609 -22.09 -4.30 1.31
N ALA A 610 -21.72 -3.07 1.61
CA ALA A 610 -21.42 -2.05 0.61
C ALA A 610 -20.16 -2.33 -0.20
N THR A 611 -19.15 -2.94 0.43
CA THR A 611 -17.86 -3.23 -0.19
C THR A 611 -17.82 -4.69 -0.63
N PRO A 612 -17.71 -4.99 -1.93
CA PRO A 612 -17.51 -6.35 -2.39
C PRO A 612 -16.16 -6.88 -1.93
N MET A 613 -16.12 -8.13 -1.49
CA MET A 613 -14.85 -8.80 -1.20
C MET A 613 -14.00 -8.88 -2.47
N ALA A 614 -12.74 -8.50 -2.38
CA ALA A 614 -11.78 -8.70 -3.47
C ALA A 614 -11.46 -10.20 -3.65
N PRO A 615 -11.26 -10.70 -4.87
CA PRO A 615 -10.71 -12.03 -5.10
C PRO A 615 -9.32 -12.18 -4.44
N MET A 616 -9.08 -13.30 -3.76
CA MET A 616 -7.85 -13.56 -3.02
C MET A 616 -7.10 -14.81 -3.58
N PRO A 617 -6.72 -14.82 -4.87
CA PRO A 617 -6.10 -16.00 -5.51
C PRO A 617 -4.70 -16.32 -4.97
N GLN A 618 -4.08 -15.37 -4.26
CA GLN A 618 -2.77 -15.53 -3.63
C GLN A 618 -2.80 -16.41 -2.37
N VAL A 619 -3.96 -16.62 -1.76
CA VAL A 619 -4.09 -17.45 -0.54
C VAL A 619 -3.79 -18.91 -0.90
N PRO A 620 -2.77 -19.57 -0.30
CA PRO A 620 -2.50 -20.98 -0.56
C PRO A 620 -3.72 -21.85 -0.25
N ARG A 621 -3.99 -22.85 -1.11
CA ARG A 621 -5.20 -23.66 -1.00
C ARG A 621 -5.32 -24.42 0.32
N ASP A 622 -4.21 -24.88 0.87
CA ASP A 622 -4.15 -25.57 2.16
C ASP A 622 -4.45 -24.63 3.33
N GLU A 623 -3.98 -23.38 3.29
CA GLU A 623 -4.32 -22.35 4.25
C GLU A 623 -5.81 -21.96 4.12
N ALA A 624 -6.30 -21.77 2.90
CA ALA A 624 -7.72 -21.49 2.65
C ALA A 624 -8.63 -22.60 3.18
N LEU A 625 -8.24 -23.87 3.04
CA LEU A 625 -8.98 -25.01 3.59
C LEU A 625 -8.96 -25.04 5.12
N LYS A 626 -7.84 -24.69 5.78
CA LYS A 626 -7.79 -24.56 7.24
C LYS A 626 -8.70 -23.43 7.73
N ILE A 627 -8.66 -22.27 7.07
CA ILE A 627 -9.56 -21.14 7.35
C ILE A 627 -11.02 -21.57 7.19
N ALA A 628 -11.36 -22.24 6.10
CA ALA A 628 -12.72 -22.71 5.84
C ALA A 628 -13.22 -23.73 6.90
N ALA A 629 -12.36 -24.67 7.30
CA ALA A 629 -12.69 -25.64 8.35
C ALA A 629 -12.94 -24.97 9.70
N TRP A 630 -12.14 -23.96 10.04
CA TRP A 630 -12.33 -23.15 11.24
C TRP A 630 -13.64 -22.34 11.15
N ILE A 631 -13.91 -21.64 10.04
CA ILE A 631 -15.18 -20.89 9.84
C ILE A 631 -16.38 -21.81 10.09
N ASN A 632 -16.37 -23.00 9.49
CA ASN A 632 -17.49 -23.94 9.66
C ASN A 632 -17.64 -24.44 11.10
N SER A 633 -16.56 -24.43 11.90
CA SER A 633 -16.64 -24.79 13.32
C SER A 633 -17.37 -23.76 14.19
N LEU A 634 -17.51 -22.52 13.68
CA LEU A 634 -18.26 -21.45 14.34
C LEU A 634 -19.79 -21.58 14.20
N ALA A 635 -20.25 -22.51 13.36
CA ALA A 635 -21.69 -22.73 13.18
C ALA A 635 -22.35 -23.18 14.51
N PRO A 636 -23.53 -22.66 14.85
CA PRO A 636 -24.25 -23.12 16.03
C PRO A 636 -24.44 -24.64 16.00
N LYS A 637 -24.03 -25.33 17.05
CA LYS A 637 -24.33 -26.75 17.22
C LYS A 637 -25.85 -26.90 17.28
N SER A 638 -26.44 -27.70 16.39
CA SER A 638 -27.84 -28.04 16.47
C SER A 638 -28.09 -28.68 17.86
N ALA A 639 -29.07 -28.16 18.59
CA ALA A 639 -29.52 -28.80 19.82
C ALA A 639 -29.88 -30.26 19.51
N PRO A 640 -29.54 -31.23 20.36
CA PRO A 640 -30.01 -32.61 20.19
C PRO A 640 -31.53 -32.57 20.09
N LYS A 641 -32.09 -33.22 19.08
CA LYS A 641 -33.56 -33.42 19.02
C LYS A 641 -34.00 -34.19 20.27
N PRO A 642 -35.12 -33.77 20.89
CA PRO A 642 -35.66 -34.42 22.06
C PRO A 642 -36.03 -35.89 21.81
#